data_c1a648f52c236edc3ab9351bc6677d83
#
_entry.id   c1a648f52c236edc3ab9351bc6677d83
#
_cell.length_a   1.000
_cell.length_b   1.000
_cell.length_c   1.000
_cell.angle_alpha   90.00
_cell.angle_beta   90.00
_cell.angle_gamma   90.00
#
_symmetry.space_group_name_H-M   'P 1'
#
loop_
_entity.id
_entity.type
_entity.pdbx_description
1 polymer ?
#
loop_
_entity_poly.entity_id
_entity_poly.type
_entity_poly.pdbx_seq_one_letter_code
_entity_poly.pdbx_strand_id
1 'polypeptide(L)'
;MAEENMTSAVSPETSGKICEDVFVNGGTDIMDSDVKESDDVETPTEENHSNEPVMPRKSSFMCKDGSRKPPRKKTVSFSSMPTERKIATAQDCLQCMQSGSELIKVRSNSRQYHRIFKLNPDMTEIRWQPTSKKPHKARISIAAIKEVRGGKTTEALKNKEIAGIYQDECAFSIIFGEDFDSMDLIANTPDEANIWITGLTCLINTSAKTGTSPEAIEEMQQMRDSWLQEMFETEASQSAGTLDEKGVINLVTKLNSNIAPARVRQKVKEIELNRVEAAERGRLSTEEFICLFKEISTRPEIYFLLVRYASNTDYLTTDDLLLFLEAEQGMQRVTKDKCIDIINKFEPSKDGRKKGQLGIDGFTDYLLSEDCDIFDLDQNKICQDMHQPLSHYFIASSHNTYLMKDQLQGPSSVDAYIRALIRGCRCVELDCWDGPNEDPIIYHGHTFTSKIQFKAVIEAINTYAFETSEYPVILSIENHCNIKQQQAMAAYMTSIFGDKLCQECVGENEDGPPSPESLKGKILVKGKKLPPNSVDGYVTDEDEGAESDKKKNNKSKDHPVKKHKLAKELSDLVNYCVSTRFQDFQISQQKQKFYEMCSFSESTAIKLAMSCPEEFVNHNKKFLSRIYPNGMRVDSSNYNPQDLWNCGCQMVALNYQTHGLMMDLYNGFFRRNAMCGYILKPAIMREEIAYFSANTKDVIPGVSPQILHIKVISGQHFPKPKGSGSRGDVTDPYVTIEIFGIPADCAEERTKTVPHNGYSPIFDESFEFQINLPELALVRFAVLDDDYIGDEFIGQYTIPFECMQTGYRHIRLCSNTGEEIPNCTLFIHVAITNKRGGGKAHKRGMSVKKKTKRDYTSMKSVGVKSIDETFKYHQFQPILVHRIHG
;
A
#
# COMPACT_ATOMS: atom_id res chain seq x y z
N MET A 1 -22.44 11.30 -53.34
CA MET A 1 -21.68 11.86 -54.48
C MET A 1 -20.29 12.01 -53.94
N ALA A 2 -19.53 11.06 -54.17
CA ALA A 2 -18.51 10.85 -55.18
C ALA A 2 -17.23 11.52 -54.68
N GLU A 3 -16.24 10.74 -54.26
CA GLU A 3 -15.14 10.15 -55.09
C GLU A 3 -14.06 11.18 -55.31
N GLU A 4 -12.82 10.99 -55.17
CA GLU A 4 -11.83 9.90 -55.35
C GLU A 4 -10.47 10.47 -54.86
N ASN A 5 -9.62 9.71 -54.26
CA ASN A 5 -8.61 8.78 -54.70
C ASN A 5 -7.18 9.34 -54.83
N MET A 6 -6.34 8.52 -54.30
CA MET A 6 -5.00 8.07 -54.77
C MET A 6 -3.76 8.91 -54.42
N THR A 7 -2.88 8.35 -53.78
CA THR A 7 -1.69 7.45 -53.91
C THR A 7 -0.43 8.30 -53.67
N SER A 8 0.64 7.92 -53.17
CA SER A 8 1.47 6.74 -52.99
C SER A 8 2.73 7.10 -52.25
N ALA A 9 3.14 6.19 -51.41
CA ALA A 9 4.47 5.67 -51.16
C ALA A 9 5.72 6.42 -51.67
N VAL A 10 6.71 6.51 -50.78
CA VAL A 10 8.08 6.00 -50.93
C VAL A 10 8.89 6.26 -49.67
N SER A 11 9.42 5.21 -49.07
CA SER A 11 10.60 5.25 -48.22
C SER A 11 11.86 5.29 -49.08
N PRO A 12 13.00 5.72 -48.55
CA PRO A 12 14.06 4.74 -48.42
C PRO A 12 14.89 4.81 -47.13
N GLU A 13 15.41 3.65 -46.81
CA GLU A 13 16.48 3.34 -45.88
C GLU A 13 17.76 4.14 -46.13
N THR A 14 18.53 4.44 -45.09
CA THR A 14 19.98 4.26 -45.05
C THR A 14 20.47 4.21 -43.60
N SER A 15 20.91 3.09 -43.23
CA SER A 15 22.11 2.58 -42.55
C SER A 15 23.19 3.61 -42.15
N GLY A 16 23.68 3.47 -40.94
CA GLY A 16 24.90 4.09 -40.44
C GLY A 16 25.25 3.70 -39.02
N LYS A 17 25.77 2.55 -38.84
CA LYS A 17 27.00 2.12 -38.14
C LYS A 17 27.27 2.63 -36.71
N ILE A 18 27.27 1.64 -35.88
CA ILE A 18 27.96 1.34 -34.62
C ILE A 18 29.41 1.83 -34.60
N CYS A 19 29.85 2.43 -33.51
CA CYS A 19 31.22 2.40 -33.05
C CYS A 19 31.25 1.86 -31.62
N GLU A 20 31.75 0.63 -31.49
CA GLU A 20 32.32 0.07 -30.28
C GLU A 20 33.72 0.70 -30.09
N ASP A 21 34.00 1.09 -28.86
CA ASP A 21 35.38 1.25 -28.42
C ASP A 21 35.65 0.41 -27.18
N VAL A 22 36.45 -0.60 -27.45
CA VAL A 22 37.13 -1.51 -26.55
C VAL A 22 38.25 -0.79 -25.83
N PHE A 23 38.37 -0.93 -24.55
CA PHE A 23 39.63 -0.73 -23.83
C PHE A 23 40.06 -1.98 -23.08
N VAL A 24 41.24 -2.40 -23.48
CA VAL A 24 41.98 -3.60 -23.12
C VAL A 24 42.75 -3.37 -21.82
N ASN A 25 42.86 -4.45 -21.07
CA ASN A 25 43.73 -4.78 -19.95
C ASN A 25 45.14 -4.20 -19.92
N GLY A 26 45.61 -3.88 -18.73
CA GLY A 26 46.99 -3.84 -18.38
C GLY A 26 47.18 -4.23 -16.92
N GLY A 27 47.46 -5.52 -16.70
CA GLY A 27 47.89 -6.02 -15.41
C GLY A 27 49.42 -5.86 -15.26
N THR A 28 49.90 -5.79 -14.04
CA THR A 28 51.23 -6.32 -13.62
C THR A 28 51.15 -6.72 -12.16
N ASP A 29 51.57 -7.93 -11.98
CA ASP A 29 51.90 -8.72 -10.79
C ASP A 29 52.95 -8.06 -9.89
N ILE A 30 53.05 -8.61 -8.70
CA ILE A 30 54.23 -9.14 -8.00
C ILE A 30 54.30 -8.78 -6.50
N MET A 31 54.22 -9.87 -5.78
CA MET A 31 54.91 -10.46 -4.63
C MET A 31 54.53 -10.01 -3.22
N ASP A 32 53.98 -10.95 -2.52
CA ASP A 32 54.52 -11.87 -1.50
C ASP A 32 55.61 -11.32 -0.57
N SER A 33 55.31 -11.36 0.72
CA SER A 33 56.20 -11.93 1.75
C SER A 33 55.54 -12.04 3.11
N ASP A 34 55.52 -13.27 3.57
CA ASP A 34 55.39 -13.80 4.92
C ASP A 34 56.11 -13.02 6.03
N VAL A 35 55.60 -13.16 7.28
CA VAL A 35 56.32 -13.81 8.40
C VAL A 35 55.72 -13.38 9.76
N LYS A 36 55.12 -14.38 10.43
CA LYS A 36 55.19 -14.85 11.84
C LYS A 36 55.04 -13.89 13.05
N GLU A 37 54.12 -14.32 13.90
CA GLU A 37 54.20 -14.81 15.30
C GLU A 37 55.15 -14.14 16.26
N SER A 38 54.58 -13.75 17.39
CA SER A 38 54.85 -14.27 18.78
C SER A 38 54.25 -13.35 19.82
N ASP A 39 53.34 -13.85 20.61
CA ASP A 39 53.42 -14.29 22.00
C ASP A 39 53.86 -13.25 23.07
N ASP A 40 53.02 -13.32 24.11
CA ASP A 40 53.31 -13.23 25.54
C ASP A 40 53.23 -11.91 26.34
N VAL A 41 52.18 -11.90 27.22
CA VAL A 41 52.30 -11.98 28.68
C VAL A 41 52.38 -10.68 29.49
N GLU A 42 51.50 -10.67 30.47
CA GLU A 42 51.53 -10.08 31.81
C GLU A 42 50.98 -8.67 32.08
N THR A 43 49.93 -8.73 32.90
CA THR A 43 49.54 -7.77 33.95
C THR A 43 50.66 -7.57 34.98
N PRO A 44 50.65 -6.60 35.96
CA PRO A 44 49.50 -6.14 36.73
C PRO A 44 49.54 -4.67 37.25
N THR A 45 48.46 -4.36 38.00
CA THR A 45 48.32 -3.51 39.21
C THR A 45 48.23 -2.00 39.11
N GLU A 46 47.15 -1.56 39.67
CA GLU A 46 46.82 -0.69 40.80
C GLU A 46 46.66 0.83 40.64
N GLU A 47 45.48 1.22 41.08
CA GLU A 47 45.05 2.31 41.98
C GLU A 47 45.04 3.76 41.44
N ASN A 48 44.01 4.53 41.52
CA ASN A 48 43.16 5.06 42.59
C ASN A 48 42.22 6.18 42.10
N HIS A 49 41.00 6.14 42.67
CA HIS A 49 40.12 7.22 43.10
C HIS A 49 39.72 8.41 42.22
N SER A 50 38.39 8.55 41.90
CA SER A 50 37.46 9.44 42.62
C SER A 50 36.06 9.45 42.03
N ASN A 51 35.03 9.06 42.80
CA ASN A 51 33.73 9.64 43.12
C ASN A 51 33.00 10.49 42.04
N GLU A 52 31.80 10.27 41.67
CA GLU A 52 30.42 9.92 42.08
C GLU A 52 29.42 10.47 41.08
N PRO A 53 28.13 10.26 41.11
CA PRO A 53 27.26 9.34 41.86
C PRO A 53 26.30 8.49 41.01
N VAL A 54 25.93 7.39 41.58
CA VAL A 54 25.00 6.39 41.11
C VAL A 54 23.55 6.82 41.34
N MET A 55 22.68 6.70 40.35
CA MET A 55 21.24 6.69 40.53
C MET A 55 20.66 5.26 40.40
N PRO A 56 19.64 4.91 41.21
CA PRO A 56 19.32 3.53 41.50
C PRO A 56 18.48 2.84 40.42
N ARG A 57 18.90 1.63 40.08
CA ARG A 57 18.09 0.65 39.30
C ARG A 57 16.94 0.14 40.16
N LYS A 58 15.72 0.26 39.69
CA LYS A 58 14.54 -0.41 40.24
C LYS A 58 14.54 -1.87 39.81
N SER A 59 14.53 -2.74 40.81
CA SER A 59 14.45 -4.19 40.76
C SER A 59 13.15 -4.69 40.07
N SER A 60 13.33 -5.65 39.19
CA SER A 60 12.26 -6.49 38.71
C SER A 60 11.95 -7.61 39.72
N PHE A 61 10.70 -7.76 40.08
CA PHE A 61 10.21 -8.88 40.86
C PHE A 61 10.33 -10.18 40.07
N MET A 62 11.14 -11.09 40.54
CA MET A 62 11.15 -12.50 40.15
C MET A 62 10.07 -13.26 40.91
N CYS A 63 9.10 -13.86 40.22
CA CYS A 63 8.40 -15.00 40.73
C CYS A 63 9.24 -16.26 40.50
N LYS A 64 9.58 -16.92 41.60
CA LYS A 64 10.17 -18.27 41.59
C LYS A 64 9.07 -19.26 41.30
N ASP A 65 9.23 -20.03 40.18
CA ASP A 65 8.75 -21.39 40.22
C ASP A 65 9.77 -22.31 39.51
N GLY A 66 10.17 -23.34 40.24
CA GLY A 66 11.28 -24.16 39.87
C GLY A 66 10.87 -25.32 38.98
N SER A 67 11.35 -25.37 37.77
CA SER A 67 11.67 -26.61 37.08
C SER A 67 12.81 -26.37 36.08
N ARG A 68 13.99 -26.90 36.45
CA ARG A 68 15.17 -26.94 35.57
C ARG A 68 14.88 -27.81 34.36
N LYS A 69 14.74 -27.19 33.17
CA LYS A 69 14.85 -27.89 31.89
C LYS A 69 16.34 -28.07 31.55
N PRO A 70 16.77 -29.22 31.06
CA PRO A 70 18.17 -29.46 30.69
C PRO A 70 18.53 -28.62 29.44
N PRO A 71 19.81 -28.27 29.22
CA PRO A 71 20.22 -27.45 28.08
C PRO A 71 19.98 -28.21 26.78
N ARG A 72 19.18 -27.61 25.90
CA ARG A 72 19.00 -28.09 24.53
C ARG A 72 20.32 -27.98 23.78
N LYS A 73 20.89 -29.11 23.39
CA LYS A 73 21.95 -29.19 22.40
C LYS A 73 21.41 -28.58 21.10
N LYS A 74 22.07 -27.56 20.58
CA LYS A 74 21.85 -27.06 19.20
C LYS A 74 22.33 -28.15 18.25
N THR A 75 21.47 -29.05 17.89
CA THR A 75 21.58 -29.80 16.66
C THR A 75 21.02 -28.91 15.58
N VAL A 76 21.88 -28.43 14.67
CA VAL A 76 21.46 -27.86 13.41
C VAL A 76 20.90 -29.03 12.61
N SER A 77 19.61 -29.27 12.77
CA SER A 77 18.84 -30.12 11.88
C SER A 77 18.50 -29.24 10.68
N PHE A 78 18.98 -29.60 9.51
CA PHE A 78 18.34 -29.25 8.26
C PHE A 78 16.99 -29.98 8.25
N SER A 79 16.05 -29.51 9.07
CA SER A 79 14.68 -29.97 8.99
C SER A 79 14.07 -29.29 7.77
N SER A 80 13.68 -30.14 6.82
CA SER A 80 12.64 -29.92 5.83
C SER A 80 11.77 -28.71 6.15
N MET A 81 11.61 -27.81 5.18
CA MET A 81 10.54 -26.82 5.11
C MET A 81 9.26 -27.44 5.67
N PRO A 82 8.43 -26.68 6.43
CA PRO A 82 7.10 -27.16 6.77
C PRO A 82 6.46 -27.65 5.48
N THR A 83 6.00 -28.89 5.46
CA THR A 83 5.34 -29.48 4.31
C THR A 83 4.14 -28.59 3.99
N GLU A 84 4.26 -27.73 2.98
CA GLU A 84 3.14 -27.02 2.40
C GLU A 84 2.09 -28.08 2.10
N ARG A 85 0.88 -27.93 2.64
CA ARG A 85 -0.22 -28.84 2.30
C ARG A 85 -0.49 -28.67 0.81
N LYS A 86 -0.24 -29.71 0.05
CA LYS A 86 -0.41 -29.73 -1.40
C LYS A 86 -1.88 -29.96 -1.71
N ILE A 87 -2.68 -28.91 -1.71
CA ILE A 87 -4.10 -28.95 -2.09
C ILE A 87 -4.27 -28.19 -3.39
N ALA A 88 -4.47 -28.93 -4.46
CA ALA A 88 -4.72 -28.39 -5.79
C ALA A 88 -6.02 -28.91 -6.42
N THR A 89 -6.61 -29.96 -5.81
CA THR A 89 -7.79 -30.63 -6.33
C THR A 89 -8.68 -31.15 -5.22
N ALA A 90 -9.94 -31.49 -5.53
CA ALA A 90 -10.83 -32.18 -4.60
C ALA A 90 -10.27 -33.55 -4.16
N GLN A 91 -9.52 -34.21 -5.03
CA GLN A 91 -8.88 -35.51 -4.72
C GLN A 91 -7.83 -35.36 -3.59
N ASP A 92 -7.06 -34.25 -3.58
CA ASP A 92 -6.13 -33.98 -2.49
C ASP A 92 -6.87 -33.79 -1.17
N CYS A 93 -8.02 -33.14 -1.18
CA CYS A 93 -8.89 -33.02 -0.01
C CYS A 93 -9.34 -34.37 0.50
N LEU A 94 -9.76 -35.27 -0.40
CA LEU A 94 -10.17 -36.63 -0.04
C LEU A 94 -9.01 -37.45 0.56
N GLN A 95 -7.81 -37.34 0.03
CA GLN A 95 -6.62 -37.99 0.59
C GLN A 95 -6.28 -37.44 1.99
N CYS A 96 -6.41 -36.13 2.20
CA CYS A 96 -6.26 -35.54 3.53
C CYS A 96 -7.30 -36.07 4.52
N MET A 97 -8.57 -36.19 4.11
CA MET A 97 -9.64 -36.76 4.95
C MET A 97 -9.41 -38.24 5.25
N GLN A 98 -8.85 -39.01 4.32
CA GLN A 98 -8.46 -40.42 4.54
C GLN A 98 -7.27 -40.55 5.50
N SER A 99 -6.33 -39.58 5.49
CA SER A 99 -5.25 -39.50 6.47
C SER A 99 -5.77 -39.23 7.87
N GLY A 100 -6.84 -38.41 7.97
CA GLY A 100 -7.56 -38.10 9.19
C GLY A 100 -7.18 -36.77 9.80
N SER A 101 -8.15 -36.13 10.44
CA SER A 101 -8.04 -34.80 11.07
C SER A 101 -8.53 -34.84 12.51
N GLU A 102 -7.88 -34.11 13.40
CA GLU A 102 -8.40 -33.86 14.75
C GLU A 102 -9.39 -32.70 14.72
N LEU A 103 -10.67 -32.97 14.86
CA LEU A 103 -11.74 -31.99 14.89
C LEU A 103 -12.44 -31.97 16.26
N ILE A 104 -12.96 -30.82 16.64
CA ILE A 104 -13.75 -30.65 17.87
C ILE A 104 -15.22 -30.85 17.51
N LYS A 105 -15.79 -31.96 18.02
CA LYS A 105 -17.23 -32.18 17.88
C LYS A 105 -18.00 -31.41 18.95
N VAL A 106 -18.90 -30.52 18.54
CA VAL A 106 -19.77 -29.75 19.41
C VAL A 106 -21.14 -30.43 19.53
N ARG A 107 -21.74 -30.40 20.71
CA ARG A 107 -23.13 -30.86 20.95
C ARG A 107 -24.05 -29.70 21.27
N SER A 108 -25.37 -29.93 21.16
CA SER A 108 -26.42 -28.96 21.47
C SER A 108 -26.34 -28.34 22.88
N ASN A 109 -25.68 -29.06 23.81
CA ASN A 109 -25.44 -28.59 25.18
C ASN A 109 -24.05 -27.94 25.36
N SER A 110 -23.45 -27.41 24.29
CA SER A 110 -22.12 -26.76 24.24
C SER A 110 -20.94 -27.65 24.67
N ARG A 111 -21.15 -28.95 24.91
CA ARG A 111 -20.06 -29.86 25.25
C ARG A 111 -19.19 -30.14 24.02
N GLN A 112 -17.89 -30.01 24.20
CA GLN A 112 -16.86 -30.15 23.16
C GLN A 112 -16.11 -31.47 23.35
N TYR A 113 -15.79 -32.14 22.25
CA TYR A 113 -15.09 -33.42 22.25
C TYR A 113 -14.05 -33.46 21.12
N HIS A 114 -12.80 -33.44 21.44
CA HIS A 114 -11.71 -33.72 20.50
C HIS A 114 -11.80 -35.11 19.94
N ARG A 115 -11.84 -35.28 18.62
CA ARG A 115 -12.02 -36.56 17.94
C ARG A 115 -11.20 -36.56 16.65
N ILE A 116 -10.57 -37.66 16.34
CA ILE A 116 -9.95 -37.89 15.05
C ILE A 116 -11.02 -38.41 14.10
N PHE A 117 -11.33 -37.64 13.08
CA PHE A 117 -12.24 -37.98 12.00
C PHE A 117 -11.45 -38.51 10.82
N LYS A 118 -11.96 -39.56 10.16
CA LYS A 118 -11.38 -40.18 8.97
C LYS A 118 -12.45 -40.54 7.97
N LEU A 119 -12.18 -40.30 6.70
CA LEU A 119 -12.89 -40.91 5.57
C LEU A 119 -12.33 -42.34 5.40
N ASN A 120 -13.20 -43.32 5.17
CA ASN A 120 -12.74 -44.70 4.90
C ASN A 120 -12.12 -44.81 3.50
N PRO A 121 -11.27 -45.83 3.20
CA PRO A 121 -10.66 -45.95 1.88
C PRO A 121 -11.65 -46.05 0.71
N ASP A 122 -12.82 -46.69 0.95
CA ASP A 122 -13.88 -46.82 -0.07
C ASP A 122 -14.73 -45.56 -0.24
N MET A 123 -14.40 -44.45 0.48
CA MET A 123 -15.09 -43.17 0.44
C MET A 123 -16.61 -43.17 0.70
N THR A 124 -17.07 -44.22 1.42
CA THR A 124 -18.51 -44.45 1.68
C THR A 124 -18.98 -43.95 3.03
N GLU A 125 -18.08 -43.76 3.99
CA GLU A 125 -18.43 -43.35 5.35
C GLU A 125 -17.32 -42.58 6.07
N ILE A 126 -17.73 -41.63 6.92
CA ILE A 126 -16.85 -40.95 7.86
C ILE A 126 -16.90 -41.67 9.21
N ARG A 127 -15.77 -41.90 9.82
CA ARG A 127 -15.63 -42.47 11.17
C ARG A 127 -14.88 -41.55 12.09
N TRP A 128 -15.15 -41.62 13.41
CA TRP A 128 -14.40 -40.85 14.41
C TRP A 128 -14.07 -41.67 15.67
N GLN A 129 -12.95 -41.34 16.29
CA GLN A 129 -12.45 -41.94 17.54
C GLN A 129 -11.65 -40.89 18.37
N PRO A 130 -11.46 -41.08 19.70
CA PRO A 130 -12.02 -42.13 20.52
C PRO A 130 -13.52 -41.92 20.77
N THR A 131 -14.25 -42.96 21.02
CA THR A 131 -15.66 -42.89 21.36
C THR A 131 -16.05 -44.06 22.30
N SER A 132 -16.96 -43.80 23.21
CA SER A 132 -17.60 -44.78 24.05
C SER A 132 -18.73 -45.56 23.32
N LYS A 133 -19.13 -45.07 22.14
CA LYS A 133 -20.14 -45.70 21.31
C LYS A 133 -19.58 -46.97 20.64
N LYS A 134 -20.46 -47.94 20.38
CA LYS A 134 -20.09 -49.10 19.53
C LYS A 134 -19.65 -48.60 18.13
N PRO A 135 -18.71 -49.27 17.45
CA PRO A 135 -18.16 -48.79 16.17
C PRO A 135 -19.21 -48.43 15.13
N HIS A 136 -20.30 -49.19 15.03
CA HIS A 136 -21.41 -48.92 14.08
C HIS A 136 -22.21 -47.65 14.39
N LYS A 137 -22.05 -47.02 15.60
CA LYS A 137 -22.69 -45.76 16.02
C LYS A 137 -21.71 -44.58 15.97
N ALA A 138 -20.47 -44.77 15.58
CA ALA A 138 -19.43 -43.76 15.47
C ALA A 138 -19.05 -43.52 14.00
N ARG A 139 -20.05 -43.47 13.13
CA ARG A 139 -19.90 -43.27 11.70
C ARG A 139 -21.09 -42.55 11.11
N ILE A 140 -20.92 -41.94 9.97
CA ILE A 140 -21.95 -41.39 9.08
C ILE A 140 -21.67 -41.90 7.68
N SER A 141 -22.69 -42.48 7.02
CA SER A 141 -22.59 -42.82 5.61
C SER A 141 -22.64 -41.54 4.74
N ILE A 142 -21.77 -41.47 3.73
CA ILE A 142 -21.77 -40.35 2.74
C ILE A 142 -23.14 -40.23 2.08
N ALA A 143 -23.76 -41.36 1.72
CA ALA A 143 -25.10 -41.36 1.10
C ALA A 143 -26.21 -40.80 2.01
N ALA A 144 -26.00 -40.77 3.34
CA ALA A 144 -26.96 -40.16 4.26
C ALA A 144 -26.75 -38.64 4.44
N ILE A 145 -25.68 -38.07 3.93
CA ILE A 145 -25.39 -36.62 4.05
C ILE A 145 -26.25 -35.90 3.04
N LYS A 146 -26.99 -34.90 3.49
CA LYS A 146 -27.84 -34.04 2.66
C LYS A 146 -27.14 -32.75 2.25
N GLU A 147 -26.34 -32.16 3.17
CA GLU A 147 -25.71 -30.86 2.97
C GLU A 147 -24.52 -30.69 3.93
N VAL A 148 -23.53 -29.92 3.52
CA VAL A 148 -22.43 -29.42 4.37
C VAL A 148 -22.49 -27.89 4.40
N ARG A 149 -22.54 -27.33 5.60
CA ARG A 149 -22.62 -25.88 5.82
C ARG A 149 -21.34 -25.37 6.46
N GLY A 150 -20.66 -24.43 5.81
CA GLY A 150 -19.54 -23.68 6.40
C GLY A 150 -20.02 -22.64 7.40
N GLY A 151 -19.16 -22.28 8.35
CA GLY A 151 -19.45 -21.27 9.35
C GLY A 151 -20.36 -21.76 10.51
N LYS A 152 -20.65 -20.87 11.44
CA LYS A 152 -21.50 -21.15 12.62
C LYS A 152 -22.98 -21.02 12.28
N THR A 153 -23.49 -21.90 11.45
CA THR A 153 -24.86 -21.84 10.93
C THR A 153 -25.90 -22.47 11.82
N THR A 154 -25.53 -23.43 12.69
CA THR A 154 -26.42 -24.14 13.61
C THR A 154 -26.51 -23.50 15.00
N GLU A 155 -27.59 -23.78 15.73
CA GLU A 155 -27.79 -23.26 17.11
C GLU A 155 -26.68 -23.71 18.07
N ALA A 156 -26.10 -24.89 17.87
CA ALA A 156 -25.03 -25.39 18.72
C ALA A 156 -23.75 -24.56 18.52
N LEU A 157 -23.42 -24.16 17.29
CA LEU A 157 -22.26 -23.34 16.97
C LEU A 157 -22.49 -21.85 17.25
N LYS A 158 -23.73 -21.35 17.19
CA LYS A 158 -24.08 -19.97 17.54
C LYS A 158 -24.14 -19.71 19.05
N ASN A 159 -24.12 -20.78 19.89
CA ASN A 159 -24.14 -20.60 21.34
C ASN A 159 -22.95 -19.72 21.77
N LYS A 160 -23.20 -18.78 22.70
CA LYS A 160 -22.25 -17.81 23.24
C LYS A 160 -20.96 -18.44 23.78
N GLU A 161 -21.07 -19.65 24.36
CA GLU A 161 -19.94 -20.41 24.89
C GLU A 161 -19.00 -20.92 23.79
N ILE A 162 -19.49 -21.03 22.55
CA ILE A 162 -18.73 -21.53 21.38
C ILE A 162 -18.38 -20.39 20.43
N ALA A 163 -19.37 -19.54 20.11
CA ALA A 163 -19.24 -18.50 19.09
C ALA A 163 -18.15 -17.46 19.41
N GLY A 164 -17.86 -17.21 20.70
CA GLY A 164 -16.83 -16.25 21.12
C GLY A 164 -15.41 -16.81 21.21
N ILE A 165 -15.21 -18.13 21.07
CA ILE A 165 -13.91 -18.79 21.26
C ILE A 165 -13.23 -19.13 19.93
N TYR A 166 -14.00 -19.55 18.94
CA TYR A 166 -13.50 -20.06 17.67
C TYR A 166 -13.80 -19.10 16.52
N GLN A 167 -13.00 -19.09 15.49
CA GLN A 167 -13.26 -18.36 14.25
C GLN A 167 -14.45 -18.98 13.52
N ASP A 168 -15.18 -18.17 12.76
CA ASP A 168 -16.33 -18.64 11.97
C ASP A 168 -15.89 -19.62 10.87
N GLU A 169 -14.77 -19.32 10.24
CA GLU A 169 -14.16 -20.07 9.16
C GLU A 169 -13.65 -21.46 9.55
N CYS A 170 -13.37 -21.67 10.85
CA CYS A 170 -12.98 -22.99 11.36
C CYS A 170 -14.19 -23.91 11.63
N ALA A 171 -15.41 -23.38 11.62
CA ALA A 171 -16.61 -24.11 11.96
C ALA A 171 -17.35 -24.62 10.73
N PHE A 172 -17.91 -25.83 10.81
CA PHE A 172 -18.81 -26.36 9.79
C PHE A 172 -19.75 -27.40 10.36
N SER A 173 -20.85 -27.65 9.65
CA SER A 173 -21.87 -28.63 10.07
C SER A 173 -22.21 -29.59 8.95
N ILE A 174 -22.25 -30.88 9.27
CA ILE A 174 -22.70 -31.95 8.36
C ILE A 174 -24.17 -32.23 8.69
N ILE A 175 -25.08 -31.99 7.74
CA ILE A 175 -26.51 -32.26 7.88
C ILE A 175 -26.79 -33.63 7.25
N PHE A 176 -27.38 -34.55 8.00
CA PHE A 176 -27.54 -35.92 7.55
C PHE A 176 -28.81 -36.60 8.08
N GLY A 177 -29.20 -37.68 7.47
CA GLY A 177 -30.38 -38.48 7.86
C GLY A 177 -31.71 -37.88 7.38
N GLU A 178 -32.80 -38.57 7.63
CA GLU A 178 -34.16 -38.14 7.23
C GLU A 178 -34.68 -37.02 8.14
N ASP A 179 -34.20 -36.93 9.40
CA ASP A 179 -34.58 -35.95 10.39
C ASP A 179 -33.72 -34.69 10.32
N PHE A 180 -32.82 -34.57 9.34
CA PHE A 180 -31.88 -33.47 9.16
C PHE A 180 -31.03 -33.19 10.40
N ASP A 181 -30.58 -34.26 11.06
CA ASP A 181 -29.63 -34.16 12.17
C ASP A 181 -28.37 -33.40 11.80
N SER A 182 -27.82 -32.61 12.75
CA SER A 182 -26.56 -31.90 12.56
C SER A 182 -25.41 -32.57 13.32
N MET A 183 -24.26 -32.61 12.65
CA MET A 183 -22.98 -32.84 13.30
C MET A 183 -22.11 -31.59 13.16
N ASP A 184 -21.98 -30.86 14.25
CA ASP A 184 -21.27 -29.60 14.35
C ASP A 184 -19.82 -29.85 14.73
N LEU A 185 -18.93 -29.31 13.89
CA LEU A 185 -17.49 -29.55 13.93
C LEU A 185 -16.72 -28.23 13.89
N ILE A 186 -15.59 -28.21 14.57
CA ILE A 186 -14.63 -27.10 14.53
C ILE A 186 -13.25 -27.68 14.22
N ALA A 187 -12.62 -27.19 13.18
CA ALA A 187 -11.25 -27.51 12.78
C ALA A 187 -10.24 -26.62 13.50
N ASN A 188 -8.98 -27.02 13.51
CA ASN A 188 -7.90 -26.26 14.12
C ASN A 188 -7.51 -25.03 13.27
N THR A 189 -7.71 -25.12 11.96
CA THR A 189 -7.44 -24.06 10.98
C THR A 189 -8.58 -23.93 9.97
N PRO A 190 -8.77 -22.75 9.36
CA PRO A 190 -9.73 -22.58 8.26
C PRO A 190 -9.48 -23.53 7.09
N ASP A 191 -8.21 -23.78 6.74
CA ASP A 191 -7.84 -24.71 5.66
C ASP A 191 -8.33 -26.12 5.95
N GLU A 192 -8.19 -26.59 7.19
CA GLU A 192 -8.66 -27.92 7.58
C GLU A 192 -10.20 -28.01 7.49
N ALA A 193 -10.93 -26.96 7.85
CA ALA A 193 -12.38 -26.88 7.65
C ALA A 193 -12.72 -26.92 6.16
N ASN A 194 -12.02 -26.14 5.34
CA ASN A 194 -12.22 -26.08 3.89
C ASN A 194 -11.93 -27.42 3.20
N ILE A 195 -10.89 -28.17 3.63
CA ILE A 195 -10.60 -29.51 3.13
C ILE A 195 -11.81 -30.44 3.36
N TRP A 196 -12.36 -30.44 4.56
CA TRP A 196 -13.53 -31.28 4.89
C TRP A 196 -14.79 -30.86 4.14
N ILE A 197 -15.07 -29.55 4.05
CA ILE A 197 -16.22 -29.02 3.31
C ILE A 197 -16.11 -29.38 1.84
N THR A 198 -14.94 -29.12 1.20
CA THR A 198 -14.69 -29.37 -0.21
C THR A 198 -14.79 -30.86 -0.54
N GLY A 199 -14.09 -31.71 0.23
CA GLY A 199 -14.10 -33.16 0.01
C GLY A 199 -15.50 -33.76 0.17
N LEU A 200 -16.27 -33.36 1.20
CA LEU A 200 -17.63 -33.82 1.39
C LEU A 200 -18.59 -33.32 0.30
N THR A 201 -18.47 -32.07 -0.10
CA THR A 201 -19.29 -31.50 -1.20
C THR A 201 -19.03 -32.24 -2.50
N CYS A 202 -17.77 -32.56 -2.80
CA CYS A 202 -17.39 -33.40 -3.93
C CYS A 202 -18.07 -34.75 -3.89
N LEU A 203 -17.98 -35.49 -2.76
CA LEU A 203 -18.60 -36.80 -2.60
C LEU A 203 -20.13 -36.79 -2.72
N ILE A 204 -20.78 -35.77 -2.16
CA ILE A 204 -22.24 -35.60 -2.27
C ILE A 204 -22.68 -35.37 -3.72
N ASN A 205 -21.99 -34.47 -4.42
CA ASN A 205 -22.31 -34.09 -5.81
C ASN A 205 -22.07 -35.30 -6.75
N THR A 206 -21.03 -36.05 -6.52
CA THR A 206 -20.72 -37.28 -7.30
C THR A 206 -21.75 -38.38 -7.03
N SER A 207 -22.11 -38.59 -5.77
CA SER A 207 -23.13 -39.63 -5.40
C SER A 207 -24.52 -39.32 -5.95
N ALA A 208 -24.87 -38.04 -6.10
CA ALA A 208 -26.16 -37.59 -6.65
C ALA A 208 -26.29 -37.81 -8.18
N LYS A 209 -25.17 -37.84 -8.91
CA LYS A 209 -25.17 -37.91 -10.39
C LYS A 209 -24.93 -39.31 -10.99
N THR A 210 -24.04 -40.10 -10.43
CA THR A 210 -23.53 -41.31 -11.14
C THR A 210 -23.25 -42.53 -10.26
N GLY A 211 -23.51 -42.49 -8.95
CA GLY A 211 -23.00 -43.50 -8.03
C GLY A 211 -21.49 -43.26 -7.73
N THR A 212 -21.11 -43.62 -6.53
CA THR A 212 -19.75 -43.37 -5.98
C THR A 212 -18.69 -44.25 -6.67
N SER A 213 -18.19 -43.83 -7.85
CA SER A 213 -16.99 -44.45 -8.43
C SER A 213 -15.83 -43.46 -8.50
N PRO A 214 -14.59 -43.85 -8.25
CA PRO A 214 -13.41 -43.02 -8.41
C PRO A 214 -13.28 -42.41 -9.83
N GLU A 215 -13.74 -43.16 -10.85
CA GLU A 215 -13.70 -42.79 -12.27
C GLU A 215 -14.55 -41.52 -12.57
N ALA A 216 -15.68 -41.34 -11.85
CA ALA A 216 -16.51 -40.16 -12.03
C ALA A 216 -15.87 -38.87 -11.47
N ILE A 217 -14.91 -39.00 -10.56
CA ILE A 217 -14.13 -37.85 -10.01
C ILE A 217 -13.02 -37.48 -11.01
N GLU A 218 -12.41 -38.43 -11.69
CA GLU A 218 -11.40 -38.21 -12.73
C GLU A 218 -11.98 -37.49 -13.96
N GLU A 219 -13.22 -37.83 -14.37
CA GLU A 219 -13.87 -37.15 -15.50
C GLU A 219 -14.10 -35.63 -15.26
N MET A 220 -14.23 -35.19 -14.02
CA MET A 220 -14.44 -33.76 -13.69
C MET A 220 -13.16 -32.92 -13.83
N GLN A 221 -11.97 -33.50 -13.75
CA GLN A 221 -10.69 -32.76 -13.85
C GLN A 221 -10.18 -32.66 -15.30
N GLN A 222 -10.86 -33.27 -16.26
CA GLN A 222 -10.38 -33.39 -17.63
C GLN A 222 -10.11 -32.07 -18.35
N MET A 223 -10.84 -30.97 -18.02
CA MET A 223 -10.69 -29.71 -18.74
C MET A 223 -9.28 -29.10 -18.56
N ARG A 224 -8.80 -29.02 -17.31
CA ARG A 224 -7.49 -28.50 -16.98
C ARG A 224 -6.39 -29.41 -17.49
N ASP A 225 -6.54 -30.69 -17.28
CA ASP A 225 -5.53 -31.70 -17.66
C ASP A 225 -5.38 -31.79 -19.16
N SER A 226 -6.48 -31.79 -19.93
CA SER A 226 -6.46 -31.79 -21.39
C SER A 226 -5.82 -30.51 -21.96
N TRP A 227 -6.06 -29.35 -21.33
CA TRP A 227 -5.40 -28.10 -21.71
C TRP A 227 -3.90 -28.15 -21.44
N LEU A 228 -3.47 -28.61 -20.26
CA LEU A 228 -2.06 -28.72 -19.93
C LEU A 228 -1.35 -29.75 -20.82
N GLN A 229 -2.02 -30.85 -21.13
CA GLN A 229 -1.52 -31.84 -22.07
C GLN A 229 -1.33 -31.25 -23.47
N GLU A 230 -2.32 -30.54 -24.03
CA GLU A 230 -2.22 -29.86 -25.34
C GLU A 230 -1.01 -28.91 -25.38
N MET A 231 -0.82 -28.14 -24.28
CA MET A 231 0.29 -27.19 -24.19
C MET A 231 1.64 -27.88 -24.10
N PHE A 232 1.75 -28.96 -23.34
CA PHE A 232 2.97 -29.76 -23.21
C PHE A 232 3.33 -30.44 -24.55
N GLU A 233 2.38 -31.11 -25.19
CA GLU A 233 2.57 -31.78 -26.47
C GLU A 233 3.01 -30.81 -27.57
N THR A 234 2.45 -29.59 -27.56
CA THR A 234 2.83 -28.53 -28.49
C THR A 234 4.31 -28.15 -28.30
N GLU A 235 4.77 -27.97 -27.07
CA GLU A 235 6.17 -27.62 -26.77
C GLU A 235 7.12 -28.81 -26.95
N ALA A 236 6.68 -30.00 -26.58
CA ALA A 236 7.46 -31.23 -26.69
C ALA A 236 7.51 -31.83 -28.09
N SER A 237 6.77 -31.29 -29.05
CA SER A 237 6.67 -31.81 -30.44
C SER A 237 8.02 -32.00 -31.15
N GLN A 238 9.04 -31.21 -30.76
CA GLN A 238 10.40 -31.31 -31.30
C GLN A 238 11.36 -32.19 -30.43
N SER A 239 10.88 -32.75 -29.29
CA SER A 239 11.73 -33.30 -28.25
C SER A 239 11.37 -34.74 -27.83
N ALA A 240 10.84 -35.55 -28.73
CA ALA A 240 10.47 -36.93 -28.50
C ALA A 240 9.46 -37.14 -27.33
N GLY A 241 8.53 -36.19 -27.13
CA GLY A 241 7.45 -36.31 -26.16
C GLY A 241 7.83 -36.04 -24.70
N THR A 242 9.01 -35.53 -24.41
CA THR A 242 9.47 -35.17 -23.08
C THR A 242 10.19 -33.80 -23.10
N LEU A 243 10.16 -33.04 -21.96
CA LEU A 243 10.84 -31.76 -21.85
C LEU A 243 12.00 -31.83 -20.84
N ASP A 244 13.10 -31.17 -21.17
CA ASP A 244 14.21 -30.93 -20.24
C ASP A 244 13.90 -29.77 -19.27
N GLU A 245 14.73 -29.58 -18.25
CA GLU A 245 14.56 -28.51 -17.24
C GLU A 245 14.29 -27.14 -17.89
N LYS A 246 15.00 -26.80 -18.96
CA LYS A 246 14.86 -25.53 -19.66
C LYS A 246 13.53 -25.43 -20.41
N GLY A 247 13.10 -26.49 -21.07
CA GLY A 247 11.79 -26.58 -21.74
C GLY A 247 10.64 -26.45 -20.74
N VAL A 248 10.76 -27.13 -19.59
CA VAL A 248 9.77 -27.00 -18.50
C VAL A 248 9.68 -25.58 -17.96
N ILE A 249 10.84 -24.91 -17.73
CA ILE A 249 10.85 -23.51 -17.27
C ILE A 249 10.20 -22.60 -18.31
N ASN A 250 10.51 -22.75 -19.57
CA ASN A 250 9.93 -21.94 -20.64
C ASN A 250 8.42 -22.14 -20.73
N LEU A 251 7.95 -23.38 -20.67
CA LEU A 251 6.53 -23.68 -20.71
C LEU A 251 5.78 -23.13 -19.49
N VAL A 252 6.30 -23.32 -18.27
CA VAL A 252 5.71 -22.75 -17.05
C VAL A 252 5.66 -21.23 -17.13
N THR A 253 6.73 -20.55 -17.57
CA THR A 253 6.75 -19.10 -17.72
C THR A 253 5.73 -18.61 -18.75
N LYS A 254 5.50 -19.36 -19.80
CA LYS A 254 4.49 -19.07 -20.84
C LYS A 254 3.05 -19.23 -20.31
N LEU A 255 2.81 -20.23 -19.45
CA LEU A 255 1.51 -20.54 -18.87
C LEU A 255 1.19 -19.64 -17.67
N ASN A 256 2.20 -19.32 -16.85
CA ASN A 256 2.06 -18.45 -15.68
C ASN A 256 3.39 -17.74 -15.41
N SER A 257 3.49 -16.48 -15.86
CA SER A 257 4.68 -15.64 -15.71
C SER A 257 4.99 -15.25 -14.26
N ASN A 258 4.03 -15.43 -13.33
CA ASN A 258 4.22 -15.10 -11.92
C ASN A 258 5.05 -16.16 -11.19
N ILE A 259 5.24 -17.34 -11.77
CA ILE A 259 6.02 -18.42 -11.15
C ILE A 259 7.51 -18.21 -11.43
N ALA A 260 8.29 -17.99 -10.37
CA ALA A 260 9.71 -17.78 -10.50
C ALA A 260 10.44 -19.00 -11.07
N PRO A 261 11.34 -18.85 -12.08
CA PRO A 261 12.13 -19.95 -12.65
C PRO A 261 12.92 -20.77 -11.61
N ALA A 262 13.33 -20.15 -10.51
CA ALA A 262 14.03 -20.81 -9.42
C ALA A 262 13.15 -21.87 -8.73
N ARG A 263 11.86 -21.58 -8.56
CA ARG A 263 10.89 -22.53 -7.97
C ARG A 263 10.68 -23.74 -8.87
N VAL A 264 10.54 -23.49 -10.17
CA VAL A 264 10.42 -24.58 -11.16
C VAL A 264 11.64 -25.48 -11.10
N ARG A 265 12.87 -24.92 -11.11
CA ARG A 265 14.11 -25.70 -10.97
C ARG A 265 14.17 -26.54 -9.71
N GLN A 266 13.73 -25.94 -8.59
CA GLN A 266 13.69 -26.66 -7.31
C GLN A 266 12.77 -27.88 -7.41
N LYS A 267 11.56 -27.71 -7.96
CA LYS A 267 10.57 -28.79 -8.07
C LYS A 267 10.99 -29.85 -9.08
N VAL A 268 11.58 -29.49 -10.20
CA VAL A 268 12.17 -30.45 -11.14
C VAL A 268 13.23 -31.32 -10.44
N LYS A 269 14.12 -30.73 -9.65
CA LYS A 269 15.12 -31.45 -8.88
C LYS A 269 14.50 -32.38 -7.81
N GLU A 270 13.42 -31.94 -7.15
CA GLU A 270 12.70 -32.79 -6.20
C GLU A 270 12.11 -34.03 -6.89
N ILE A 271 11.54 -33.88 -8.09
CA ILE A 271 11.04 -35.03 -8.90
C ILE A 271 12.20 -35.93 -9.28
N GLU A 272 13.31 -35.39 -9.74
CA GLU A 272 14.50 -36.16 -10.13
C GLU A 272 15.10 -36.97 -8.96
N LEU A 273 15.12 -36.40 -7.77
CA LEU A 273 15.63 -37.10 -6.57
C LEU A 273 14.76 -38.30 -6.14
N ASN A 274 13.48 -38.24 -6.46
CA ASN A 274 12.53 -39.30 -6.13
C ASN A 274 12.50 -40.43 -7.16
N ARG A 275 13.20 -40.32 -8.30
CA ARG A 275 13.28 -41.35 -9.34
C ARG A 275 14.31 -42.42 -8.99
N VAL A 276 13.89 -43.69 -9.13
CA VAL A 276 14.72 -44.85 -8.84
C VAL A 276 15.66 -45.18 -9.99
N GLU A 277 15.28 -44.86 -11.25
CA GLU A 277 16.07 -45.20 -12.44
C GLU A 277 16.88 -44.03 -12.97
N ALA A 278 18.18 -44.22 -13.17
CA ALA A 278 19.10 -43.16 -13.59
C ALA A 278 18.96 -42.79 -15.09
N ALA A 279 18.31 -43.61 -15.92
CA ALA A 279 18.19 -43.41 -17.35
C ALA A 279 17.22 -42.28 -17.77
N GLU A 280 16.30 -41.88 -16.88
CA GLU A 280 15.27 -40.89 -17.15
C GLU A 280 15.57 -39.50 -16.52
N ARG A 281 16.77 -39.32 -15.97
CA ARG A 281 17.15 -38.06 -15.35
C ARG A 281 17.25 -36.93 -16.37
N GLY A 282 16.70 -35.78 -16.02
CA GLY A 282 16.78 -34.53 -16.78
C GLY A 282 15.62 -34.23 -17.73
N ARG A 283 14.63 -35.11 -17.84
CA ARG A 283 13.45 -34.88 -18.70
C ARG A 283 12.17 -35.25 -17.99
N LEU A 284 11.11 -34.47 -18.15
CA LEU A 284 9.77 -34.71 -17.58
C LEU A 284 8.82 -35.28 -18.63
N SER A 285 7.95 -36.23 -18.20
CA SER A 285 6.80 -36.70 -18.98
C SER A 285 5.64 -35.70 -18.88
N THR A 286 4.60 -35.90 -19.67
CA THR A 286 3.37 -35.11 -19.65
C THR A 286 2.70 -35.16 -18.26
N GLU A 287 2.56 -36.36 -17.69
CA GLU A 287 1.91 -36.56 -16.39
C GLU A 287 2.71 -35.89 -15.26
N GLU A 288 4.04 -36.01 -15.28
CA GLU A 288 4.91 -35.36 -14.31
C GLU A 288 4.84 -33.83 -14.41
N PHE A 289 4.78 -33.32 -15.63
CA PHE A 289 4.60 -31.86 -15.86
C PHE A 289 3.25 -31.38 -15.34
N ILE A 290 2.16 -32.08 -15.65
CA ILE A 290 0.82 -31.73 -15.17
C ILE A 290 0.78 -31.69 -13.64
N CYS A 291 1.33 -32.70 -12.97
CA CYS A 291 1.43 -32.74 -11.52
C CYS A 291 2.27 -31.60 -10.97
N LEU A 292 3.44 -31.33 -11.56
CA LEU A 292 4.33 -30.24 -11.20
C LEU A 292 3.60 -28.90 -11.35
N PHE A 293 2.98 -28.64 -12.50
CA PHE A 293 2.32 -27.37 -12.75
C PHE A 293 1.16 -27.13 -11.79
N LYS A 294 0.30 -28.13 -11.57
CA LYS A 294 -0.79 -28.03 -10.59
C LYS A 294 -0.26 -27.71 -9.19
N GLU A 295 0.83 -28.36 -8.76
CA GLU A 295 1.42 -28.11 -7.44
C GLU A 295 1.98 -26.70 -7.26
N ILE A 296 2.62 -26.13 -8.30
CA ILE A 296 3.28 -24.82 -8.17
C ILE A 296 2.38 -23.64 -8.54
N SER A 297 1.32 -23.84 -9.35
CA SER A 297 0.42 -22.78 -9.80
C SER A 297 -0.85 -22.64 -8.97
N THR A 298 -1.31 -23.73 -8.33
CA THR A 298 -2.56 -23.68 -7.56
C THR A 298 -2.32 -23.15 -6.16
N ARG A 299 -3.03 -22.09 -5.83
CA ARG A 299 -3.06 -21.47 -4.50
C ARG A 299 -4.27 -22.02 -3.73
N PRO A 300 -4.06 -22.74 -2.61
CA PRO A 300 -5.16 -23.37 -1.87
C PRO A 300 -6.28 -22.41 -1.47
N GLU A 301 -5.93 -21.18 -1.04
CA GLU A 301 -6.89 -20.17 -0.62
C GLU A 301 -7.78 -19.68 -1.78
N ILE A 302 -7.25 -19.63 -3.01
CA ILE A 302 -8.04 -19.30 -4.22
C ILE A 302 -8.86 -20.51 -4.66
N TYR A 303 -8.29 -21.71 -4.58
CA TYR A 303 -9.02 -22.95 -4.90
C TYR A 303 -10.24 -23.13 -4.00
N PHE A 304 -10.09 -22.95 -2.69
CA PHE A 304 -11.21 -23.02 -1.74
C PHE A 304 -12.26 -21.92 -1.99
N LEU A 305 -11.81 -20.73 -2.43
CA LEU A 305 -12.72 -19.67 -2.83
C LEU A 305 -13.53 -20.07 -4.07
N LEU A 306 -12.88 -20.63 -5.11
CA LEU A 306 -13.55 -21.12 -6.30
C LEU A 306 -14.60 -22.17 -5.93
N VAL A 307 -14.22 -23.20 -5.16
CA VAL A 307 -15.12 -24.32 -4.78
C VAL A 307 -16.33 -23.82 -3.96
N ARG A 308 -16.19 -22.77 -3.18
CA ARG A 308 -17.29 -22.17 -2.40
C ARG A 308 -18.44 -21.69 -3.28
N TYR A 309 -18.14 -21.17 -4.46
CA TYR A 309 -19.14 -20.65 -5.41
C TYR A 309 -19.46 -21.59 -6.54
N ALA A 310 -18.56 -22.53 -6.85
CA ALA A 310 -18.75 -23.48 -7.93
C ALA A 310 -19.91 -24.45 -7.62
N SER A 311 -20.81 -24.63 -8.58
CA SER A 311 -21.82 -25.67 -8.57
C SER A 311 -21.20 -27.09 -8.73
N ASN A 312 -19.91 -27.14 -9.00
CA ASN A 312 -19.03 -28.31 -9.05
C ASN A 312 -17.71 -27.94 -8.36
N THR A 313 -16.73 -28.84 -8.33
CA THR A 313 -15.47 -28.61 -7.60
C THR A 313 -14.33 -28.05 -8.46
N ASP A 314 -14.53 -27.80 -9.75
CA ASP A 314 -13.44 -27.59 -10.70
C ASP A 314 -13.49 -26.29 -11.48
N TYR A 315 -14.67 -25.71 -11.68
CA TYR A 315 -14.85 -24.47 -12.42
C TYR A 315 -16.10 -23.71 -11.99
N LEU A 316 -16.11 -22.43 -12.22
CA LEU A 316 -17.30 -21.57 -12.11
C LEU A 316 -18.05 -21.54 -13.45
N THR A 317 -19.34 -21.80 -13.41
CA THR A 317 -20.23 -21.50 -14.54
C THR A 317 -20.48 -20.01 -14.62
N THR A 318 -21.09 -19.54 -15.70
CA THR A 318 -21.52 -18.14 -15.83
C THR A 318 -22.40 -17.68 -14.67
N ASP A 319 -23.30 -18.54 -14.18
CA ASP A 319 -24.18 -18.22 -13.05
C ASP A 319 -23.44 -18.24 -11.71
N ASP A 320 -22.48 -19.15 -11.51
CA ASP A 320 -21.62 -19.17 -10.34
C ASP A 320 -20.73 -17.93 -10.27
N LEU A 321 -20.16 -17.53 -11.40
CA LEU A 321 -19.35 -16.31 -11.50
C LEU A 321 -20.18 -15.06 -11.23
N LEU A 322 -21.41 -14.99 -11.75
CA LEU A 322 -22.32 -13.89 -11.48
C LEU A 322 -22.59 -13.76 -9.99
N LEU A 323 -22.90 -14.88 -9.32
CA LEU A 323 -23.13 -14.91 -7.87
C LEU A 323 -21.88 -14.43 -7.10
N PHE A 324 -20.69 -14.87 -7.48
CA PHE A 324 -19.44 -14.42 -6.88
C PHE A 324 -19.22 -12.91 -7.03
N LEU A 325 -19.44 -12.37 -8.24
CA LEU A 325 -19.24 -10.95 -8.52
C LEU A 325 -20.22 -10.05 -7.75
N GLU A 326 -21.47 -10.48 -7.57
CA GLU A 326 -22.47 -9.72 -6.82
C GLU A 326 -22.28 -9.87 -5.30
N ALA A 327 -22.13 -11.10 -4.82
CA ALA A 327 -22.11 -11.38 -3.37
C ALA A 327 -20.80 -10.99 -2.69
N GLU A 328 -19.65 -11.27 -3.31
CA GLU A 328 -18.34 -11.07 -2.71
C GLU A 328 -17.64 -9.82 -3.22
N GLN A 329 -17.66 -9.58 -4.53
CA GLN A 329 -17.00 -8.41 -5.10
C GLN A 329 -17.83 -7.13 -4.97
N GLY A 330 -19.10 -7.24 -4.52
CA GLY A 330 -19.97 -6.09 -4.30
C GLY A 330 -20.40 -5.38 -5.60
N MET A 331 -20.19 -6.01 -6.75
CA MET A 331 -20.54 -5.44 -8.04
C MET A 331 -22.05 -5.37 -8.21
N GLN A 332 -22.56 -4.23 -8.66
CA GLN A 332 -24.00 -4.04 -8.87
C GLN A 332 -24.36 -4.30 -10.32
N ARG A 333 -25.54 -4.92 -10.53
CA ARG A 333 -26.11 -5.15 -11.87
C ARG A 333 -25.19 -5.90 -12.83
N VAL A 334 -24.57 -6.97 -12.32
CA VAL A 334 -23.74 -7.84 -13.16
C VAL A 334 -24.65 -8.55 -14.18
N THR A 335 -24.22 -8.56 -15.45
CA THR A 335 -24.93 -9.26 -16.52
C THR A 335 -24.21 -10.55 -16.86
N LYS A 336 -24.94 -11.54 -17.40
CA LYS A 336 -24.32 -12.78 -17.90
C LYS A 336 -23.33 -12.52 -19.04
N ASP A 337 -23.59 -11.52 -19.88
CA ASP A 337 -22.65 -11.14 -20.95
C ASP A 337 -21.31 -10.69 -20.38
N LYS A 338 -21.31 -9.87 -19.31
CA LYS A 338 -20.08 -9.48 -18.62
C LYS A 338 -19.35 -10.69 -18.04
N CYS A 339 -20.06 -11.67 -17.50
CA CYS A 339 -19.45 -12.91 -17.03
C CYS A 339 -18.81 -13.71 -18.16
N ILE A 340 -19.49 -13.78 -19.32
CA ILE A 340 -18.95 -14.42 -20.53
C ILE A 340 -17.70 -13.70 -21.03
N ASP A 341 -17.67 -12.36 -21.00
CA ASP A 341 -16.51 -11.56 -21.39
C ASP A 341 -15.31 -11.84 -20.46
N ILE A 342 -15.55 -11.93 -19.14
CA ILE A 342 -14.51 -12.31 -18.15
C ILE A 342 -14.00 -13.72 -18.47
N ILE A 343 -14.89 -14.70 -18.67
CA ILE A 343 -14.49 -16.07 -19.00
C ILE A 343 -13.68 -16.10 -20.31
N ASN A 344 -14.13 -15.41 -21.35
CA ASN A 344 -13.42 -15.35 -22.63
C ASN A 344 -12.03 -14.70 -22.51
N LYS A 345 -11.90 -13.71 -21.63
CA LYS A 345 -10.65 -12.98 -21.41
C LYS A 345 -9.64 -13.79 -20.61
N PHE A 346 -10.06 -14.49 -19.58
CA PHE A 346 -9.17 -15.09 -18.57
C PHE A 346 -9.08 -16.61 -18.65
N GLU A 347 -10.10 -17.33 -19.16
CA GLU A 347 -10.01 -18.80 -19.26
C GLU A 347 -9.01 -19.24 -20.32
N PRO A 348 -7.92 -19.95 -19.94
CA PRO A 348 -6.88 -20.34 -20.90
C PRO A 348 -7.35 -21.48 -21.85
N SER A 349 -8.24 -22.36 -21.38
CA SER A 349 -8.69 -23.52 -22.15
C SER A 349 -9.72 -23.13 -23.21
N LYS A 350 -9.55 -23.63 -24.43
CA LYS A 350 -10.52 -23.41 -25.52
C LYS A 350 -11.90 -24.02 -25.22
N ASP A 351 -11.90 -25.15 -24.55
CA ASP A 351 -13.12 -25.87 -24.16
C ASP A 351 -13.88 -25.13 -23.05
N GLY A 352 -13.17 -24.61 -22.05
CA GLY A 352 -13.74 -23.79 -20.99
C GLY A 352 -14.43 -22.56 -21.54
N ARG A 353 -13.78 -21.80 -22.43
CA ARG A 353 -14.39 -20.64 -23.09
C ARG A 353 -15.65 -21.00 -23.87
N LYS A 354 -15.62 -22.09 -24.66
CA LYS A 354 -16.81 -22.53 -25.43
C LYS A 354 -17.98 -22.93 -24.56
N LYS A 355 -17.71 -23.53 -23.39
CA LYS A 355 -18.72 -24.01 -22.44
C LYS A 355 -19.18 -22.93 -21.45
N GLY A 356 -18.56 -21.73 -21.44
CA GLY A 356 -18.80 -20.70 -20.46
C GLY A 356 -18.38 -21.11 -19.03
N GLN A 357 -17.22 -21.75 -18.91
CA GLN A 357 -16.65 -22.28 -17.68
C GLN A 357 -15.31 -21.59 -17.38
N LEU A 358 -15.09 -21.18 -16.13
CA LEU A 358 -13.86 -20.55 -15.66
C LEU A 358 -13.18 -21.48 -14.66
N GLY A 359 -12.04 -22.05 -15.05
CA GLY A 359 -11.23 -22.91 -14.19
C GLY A 359 -10.36 -22.13 -13.22
N ILE A 360 -9.60 -22.87 -12.37
CA ILE A 360 -8.78 -22.27 -11.31
C ILE A 360 -7.70 -21.32 -11.85
N ASP A 361 -7.09 -21.65 -12.99
CA ASP A 361 -6.04 -20.82 -13.58
C ASP A 361 -6.65 -19.50 -14.09
N GLY A 362 -7.73 -19.55 -14.84
CA GLY A 362 -8.43 -18.34 -15.30
C GLY A 362 -9.03 -17.52 -14.17
N PHE A 363 -9.53 -18.17 -13.11
CA PHE A 363 -10.03 -17.46 -11.93
C PHE A 363 -8.91 -16.77 -11.16
N THR A 364 -7.75 -17.41 -11.04
CA THR A 364 -6.55 -16.81 -10.43
C THR A 364 -6.08 -15.60 -11.24
N ASP A 365 -6.02 -15.73 -12.56
CA ASP A 365 -5.61 -14.63 -13.44
C ASP A 365 -6.60 -13.46 -13.39
N TYR A 366 -7.91 -13.73 -13.30
CA TYR A 366 -8.91 -12.69 -13.07
C TYR A 366 -8.67 -11.94 -11.77
N LEU A 367 -8.45 -12.65 -10.65
CA LEU A 367 -8.21 -12.05 -9.35
C LEU A 367 -6.90 -11.24 -9.29
N LEU A 368 -5.90 -11.59 -10.11
CA LEU A 368 -4.63 -10.87 -10.23
C LEU A 368 -4.66 -9.71 -11.24
N SER A 369 -5.71 -9.64 -12.06
CA SER A 369 -5.81 -8.67 -13.14
C SER A 369 -6.14 -7.26 -12.67
N GLU A 370 -5.97 -6.29 -13.56
CA GLU A 370 -6.40 -4.90 -13.35
C GLU A 370 -7.93 -4.79 -13.22
N ASP A 371 -8.71 -5.69 -13.84
CA ASP A 371 -10.17 -5.73 -13.70
C ASP A 371 -10.61 -6.02 -12.25
N CYS A 372 -9.71 -6.55 -11.44
CA CYS A 372 -9.91 -6.88 -10.02
C CYS A 372 -8.96 -6.09 -9.08
N ASP A 373 -8.44 -4.94 -9.51
CA ASP A 373 -7.58 -4.10 -8.68
C ASP A 373 -8.34 -3.59 -7.43
N ILE A 374 -7.60 -3.37 -6.34
CA ILE A 374 -8.15 -2.74 -5.15
C ILE A 374 -8.47 -1.27 -5.37
N PHE A 375 -7.74 -0.60 -6.27
CA PHE A 375 -7.94 0.80 -6.60
C PHE A 375 -9.09 0.96 -7.60
N ASP A 376 -10.01 1.86 -7.30
CA ASP A 376 -11.13 2.17 -8.18
C ASP A 376 -10.63 2.80 -9.51
N LEU A 377 -10.80 2.07 -10.61
CA LEU A 377 -10.32 2.48 -11.93
C LEU A 377 -10.98 3.76 -12.45
N ASP A 378 -12.15 4.14 -11.96
CA ASP A 378 -12.78 5.41 -12.31
C ASP A 378 -11.98 6.60 -11.80
N GLN A 379 -11.15 6.41 -10.78
CA GLN A 379 -10.20 7.40 -10.28
C GLN A 379 -9.02 7.67 -11.24
N ASN A 380 -8.80 6.84 -12.24
CA ASN A 380 -7.83 7.09 -13.31
C ASN A 380 -8.32 8.13 -14.33
N LYS A 381 -9.51 8.67 -14.14
CA LYS A 381 -10.09 9.78 -14.91
C LYS A 381 -10.39 10.94 -13.98
N ILE A 382 -10.54 12.15 -14.56
CA ILE A 382 -11.06 13.29 -13.80
C ILE A 382 -12.51 12.96 -13.40
N CYS A 383 -12.73 12.78 -12.13
CA CYS A 383 -14.02 12.36 -11.56
C CYS A 383 -14.56 13.34 -10.51
N GLN A 384 -13.75 14.33 -10.08
CA GLN A 384 -14.17 15.37 -9.15
C GLN A 384 -14.58 16.65 -9.87
N ASP A 385 -15.45 17.46 -9.25
CA ASP A 385 -15.78 18.79 -9.75
C ASP A 385 -14.55 19.69 -9.72
N MET A 386 -14.14 20.24 -10.86
CA MET A 386 -12.96 21.09 -11.02
C MET A 386 -13.33 22.58 -11.20
N HIS A 387 -14.60 22.94 -11.04
CA HIS A 387 -15.12 24.30 -11.18
C HIS A 387 -15.20 25.07 -9.85
N GLN A 388 -14.85 24.45 -8.73
CA GLN A 388 -14.80 25.12 -7.44
C GLN A 388 -13.59 26.07 -7.35
N PRO A 389 -13.60 27.06 -6.45
CA PRO A 389 -12.45 27.95 -6.22
C PRO A 389 -11.16 27.18 -5.91
N LEU A 390 -9.99 27.69 -6.31
CA LEU A 390 -8.68 27.09 -6.00
C LEU A 390 -8.50 26.76 -4.51
N SER A 391 -9.06 27.59 -3.61
CA SER A 391 -8.99 27.38 -2.16
C SER A 391 -9.71 26.10 -1.70
N HIS A 392 -10.57 25.51 -2.53
CA HIS A 392 -11.33 24.28 -2.23
C HIS A 392 -10.60 22.98 -2.58
N TYR A 393 -9.34 23.05 -3.02
CA TYR A 393 -8.57 21.85 -3.37
C TYR A 393 -7.31 21.72 -2.52
N PHE A 394 -6.91 20.48 -2.30
CA PHE A 394 -5.53 20.14 -1.96
C PHE A 394 -4.72 20.13 -3.26
N ILE A 395 -3.53 20.73 -3.22
CA ILE A 395 -2.70 20.97 -4.41
C ILE A 395 -1.33 20.32 -4.20
N ALA A 396 -0.96 19.35 -5.03
CA ALA A 396 0.30 18.66 -4.93
C ALA A 396 1.49 19.63 -5.06
N SER A 397 2.32 19.72 -4.03
CA SER A 397 3.34 20.76 -3.89
C SER A 397 4.71 20.18 -3.49
N SER A 398 5.76 20.68 -4.11
CA SER A 398 7.15 20.33 -3.83
C SER A 398 7.88 21.47 -3.14
N HIS A 399 8.76 21.11 -2.19
CA HIS A 399 9.70 22.01 -1.53
C HIS A 399 11.07 21.88 -2.16
N ASN A 400 11.78 23.00 -2.38
CA ASN A 400 13.11 23.07 -2.97
C ASN A 400 13.28 22.07 -4.14
N THR A 401 12.38 22.20 -5.12
CA THR A 401 12.15 21.22 -6.18
C THR A 401 13.42 20.84 -6.95
N TYR A 402 14.37 21.76 -7.06
CA TYR A 402 15.65 21.59 -7.76
C TYR A 402 16.63 20.58 -7.09
N LEU A 403 16.45 20.26 -5.77
CA LEU A 403 17.36 19.41 -5.02
C LEU A 403 17.12 17.92 -5.29
N MET A 404 18.24 17.21 -5.46
CA MET A 404 18.23 15.76 -5.66
C MET A 404 18.55 14.97 -4.40
N LYS A 405 19.12 15.61 -3.35
CA LYS A 405 19.54 15.00 -2.09
C LYS A 405 19.26 15.94 -0.91
N ASP A 406 20.25 16.15 -0.07
CA ASP A 406 20.17 16.97 1.13
C ASP A 406 20.15 18.49 0.83
N GLN A 407 19.82 19.29 1.86
CA GLN A 407 19.65 20.75 1.74
C GLN A 407 20.99 21.52 1.78
N LEU A 408 22.11 20.87 2.12
CA LEU A 408 23.39 21.57 2.38
C LEU A 408 24.40 21.45 1.24
N GLN A 409 24.49 20.30 0.60
CA GLN A 409 25.52 20.01 -0.41
C GLN A 409 25.02 19.08 -1.52
N GLY A 410 23.71 18.82 -1.57
CA GLY A 410 23.11 18.00 -2.61
C GLY A 410 23.22 18.64 -4.01
N PRO A 411 23.25 17.84 -5.09
CA PRO A 411 23.19 18.37 -6.43
C PRO A 411 21.80 18.94 -6.73
N SER A 412 21.77 20.07 -7.45
CA SER A 412 20.57 20.60 -8.09
C SER A 412 20.48 20.10 -9.52
N SER A 413 19.27 19.82 -10.01
CA SER A 413 19.04 19.34 -11.38
C SER A 413 17.71 19.86 -11.94
N VAL A 414 17.71 20.12 -13.24
CA VAL A 414 16.50 20.40 -14.03
C VAL A 414 15.57 19.16 -14.04
N ASP A 415 16.15 17.95 -14.05
CA ASP A 415 15.39 16.70 -14.02
C ASP A 415 14.51 16.54 -12.77
N ALA A 416 14.86 17.20 -11.67
CA ALA A 416 14.03 17.17 -10.46
C ALA A 416 12.66 17.84 -10.70
N TYR A 417 12.62 18.94 -11.44
CA TYR A 417 11.37 19.57 -11.86
C TYR A 417 10.57 18.68 -12.81
N ILE A 418 11.23 18.06 -13.77
CA ILE A 418 10.59 17.14 -14.72
C ILE A 418 9.91 16.00 -13.96
N ARG A 419 10.65 15.35 -13.06
CA ARG A 419 10.13 14.23 -12.23
C ARG A 419 8.96 14.67 -11.36
N ALA A 420 9.03 15.85 -10.74
CA ALA A 420 7.95 16.37 -9.90
C ALA A 420 6.68 16.59 -10.74
N LEU A 421 6.79 17.24 -11.90
CA LEU A 421 5.65 17.53 -12.78
C LEU A 421 5.01 16.26 -13.35
N ILE A 422 5.80 15.28 -13.80
CA ILE A 422 5.32 13.99 -14.31
C ILE A 422 4.59 13.20 -13.20
N ARG A 423 5.00 13.35 -11.93
CA ARG A 423 4.31 12.76 -10.77
C ARG A 423 3.08 13.54 -10.32
N GLY A 424 2.59 14.49 -11.10
CA GLY A 424 1.38 15.26 -10.84
C GLY A 424 1.56 16.46 -9.90
N CYS A 425 2.79 16.87 -9.58
CA CYS A 425 3.04 18.07 -8.78
C CYS A 425 2.54 19.33 -9.52
N ARG A 426 1.83 20.20 -8.80
CA ARG A 426 1.24 21.44 -9.37
C ARG A 426 1.77 22.70 -8.72
N CYS A 427 2.60 22.62 -7.69
CA CYS A 427 3.32 23.77 -7.15
C CYS A 427 4.80 23.41 -6.99
N VAL A 428 5.68 24.08 -7.74
CA VAL A 428 7.14 23.87 -7.73
C VAL A 428 7.85 25.14 -7.24
N GLU A 429 8.99 24.97 -6.58
CA GLU A 429 9.74 26.05 -5.95
C GLU A 429 11.01 26.37 -6.70
N LEU A 430 11.31 27.67 -6.82
CA LEU A 430 12.45 28.23 -7.53
C LEU A 430 13.16 29.27 -6.66
N ASP A 431 14.30 28.93 -6.05
CA ASP A 431 15.12 29.86 -5.26
C ASP A 431 16.12 30.56 -6.18
N CYS A 432 15.76 31.76 -6.59
CA CYS A 432 16.44 32.52 -7.63
C CYS A 432 17.48 33.46 -7.03
N TRP A 433 18.72 33.35 -7.53
CA TRP A 433 19.87 34.10 -7.08
C TRP A 433 20.60 34.72 -8.26
N ASP A 434 21.41 35.74 -7.98
CA ASP A 434 22.25 36.38 -9.00
C ASP A 434 23.26 35.37 -9.55
N GLY A 435 23.22 35.17 -10.83
CA GLY A 435 24.17 34.36 -11.58
C GLY A 435 25.19 35.18 -12.37
N PRO A 436 26.16 34.53 -13.03
CA PRO A 436 27.14 35.21 -13.87
C PRO A 436 26.47 35.78 -15.12
N ASN A 437 27.08 36.81 -15.69
CA ASN A 437 26.65 37.48 -16.95
C ASN A 437 25.22 38.04 -16.91
N GLU A 438 24.76 38.48 -15.75
CA GLU A 438 23.39 38.97 -15.50
C GLU A 438 22.30 37.90 -15.79
N ASP A 439 22.63 36.61 -15.72
CA ASP A 439 21.74 35.46 -15.97
C ASP A 439 21.38 34.78 -14.68
N PRO A 440 20.10 34.73 -14.26
CA PRO A 440 19.70 34.20 -12.95
C PRO A 440 19.90 32.67 -12.85
N ILE A 441 20.23 32.23 -11.65
CA ILE A 441 20.47 30.83 -11.32
C ILE A 441 19.56 30.37 -10.19
N ILE A 442 19.39 29.06 -10.07
CA ILE A 442 18.63 28.42 -8.98
C ILE A 442 19.58 27.54 -8.17
N TYR A 443 19.58 27.71 -6.86
CA TYR A 443 20.25 26.84 -5.89
C TYR A 443 19.78 27.20 -4.48
N HIS A 444 20.03 26.34 -3.50
CA HIS A 444 19.73 26.65 -2.11
C HIS A 444 20.76 27.64 -1.54
N GLY A 445 20.35 28.87 -1.32
CA GLY A 445 21.20 29.98 -0.94
C GLY A 445 22.01 29.73 0.33
N HIS A 446 23.21 30.28 0.37
CA HIS A 446 24.14 30.13 1.49
C HIS A 446 24.58 28.67 1.80
N THR A 447 24.41 27.75 0.86
CA THR A 447 24.82 26.34 0.96
C THR A 447 25.84 25.97 -0.13
N PHE A 448 26.32 24.73 -0.09
CA PHE A 448 27.22 24.17 -1.09
C PHE A 448 26.49 23.40 -2.21
N THR A 449 25.17 23.53 -2.32
CA THR A 449 24.39 22.89 -3.37
C THR A 449 24.83 23.39 -4.75
N SER A 450 24.73 22.54 -5.79
CA SER A 450 25.10 22.96 -7.13
C SER A 450 24.08 23.94 -7.73
N LYS A 451 24.49 24.68 -8.73
CA LYS A 451 23.71 25.74 -9.36
C LYS A 451 23.22 25.32 -10.73
N ILE A 452 21.96 25.62 -11.04
CA ILE A 452 21.36 25.39 -12.37
C ILE A 452 20.85 26.73 -12.95
N GLN A 453 20.74 26.80 -14.27
CA GLN A 453 20.29 28.02 -14.95
C GLN A 453 18.77 28.16 -14.82
N PHE A 454 18.29 29.35 -14.44
CA PHE A 454 16.86 29.66 -14.35
C PHE A 454 16.15 29.40 -15.69
N LYS A 455 16.76 29.86 -16.80
CA LYS A 455 16.22 29.69 -18.14
C LYS A 455 15.98 28.21 -18.48
N ALA A 456 16.94 27.32 -18.18
CA ALA A 456 16.79 25.89 -18.44
C ALA A 456 15.65 25.25 -17.65
N VAL A 457 15.41 25.72 -16.42
CA VAL A 457 14.27 25.28 -15.61
C VAL A 457 12.95 25.76 -16.24
N ILE A 458 12.86 27.01 -16.69
CA ILE A 458 11.66 27.54 -17.35
C ILE A 458 11.37 26.78 -18.67
N GLU A 459 12.38 26.45 -19.46
CA GLU A 459 12.24 25.63 -20.66
C GLU A 459 11.72 24.23 -20.35
N ALA A 460 12.23 23.58 -19.28
CA ALA A 460 11.76 22.29 -18.83
C ALA A 460 10.30 22.35 -18.33
N ILE A 461 9.96 23.36 -17.53
CA ILE A 461 8.57 23.54 -17.06
C ILE A 461 7.65 23.78 -18.25
N ASN A 462 8.04 24.59 -19.23
CA ASN A 462 7.23 24.81 -20.44
C ASN A 462 6.92 23.52 -21.19
N THR A 463 7.86 22.58 -21.21
CA THR A 463 7.72 21.29 -21.89
C THR A 463 6.83 20.33 -21.12
N TYR A 464 7.06 20.20 -19.81
CA TYR A 464 6.48 19.11 -18.99
C TYR A 464 5.30 19.52 -18.10
N ALA A 465 4.96 20.83 -18.01
CA ALA A 465 3.92 21.32 -17.11
C ALA A 465 2.56 20.63 -17.30
N PHE A 466 2.22 20.27 -18.53
CA PHE A 466 0.89 19.78 -18.91
C PHE A 466 0.90 18.37 -19.52
N GLU A 467 1.97 17.59 -19.34
CA GLU A 467 2.00 16.19 -19.82
C GLU A 467 1.10 15.26 -19.01
N THR A 468 1.14 15.36 -17.69
CA THR A 468 0.34 14.49 -16.80
C THR A 468 -1.03 15.09 -16.50
N SER A 469 -1.16 16.39 -16.45
CA SER A 469 -2.38 17.10 -16.04
C SER A 469 -2.49 18.44 -16.73
N GLU A 470 -3.67 18.75 -17.26
CA GLU A 470 -3.97 20.05 -17.89
C GLU A 470 -4.20 21.19 -16.90
N TYR A 471 -4.32 20.90 -15.61
CA TYR A 471 -4.62 21.86 -14.57
C TYR A 471 -3.41 22.72 -14.21
N PRO A 472 -3.64 23.94 -13.67
CA PRO A 472 -2.59 24.96 -13.56
C PRO A 472 -1.39 24.53 -12.74
N VAL A 473 -0.23 25.07 -13.11
CA VAL A 473 1.03 24.93 -12.35
C VAL A 473 1.36 26.26 -11.68
N ILE A 474 1.72 26.22 -10.40
CA ILE A 474 2.10 27.39 -9.59
C ILE A 474 3.61 27.38 -9.41
N LEU A 475 4.29 28.47 -9.83
CA LEU A 475 5.70 28.70 -9.59
C LEU A 475 5.89 29.48 -8.29
N SER A 476 6.32 28.80 -7.22
CA SER A 476 6.66 29.48 -5.97
C SER A 476 8.07 30.06 -6.08
N ILE A 477 8.17 31.35 -6.36
CA ILE A 477 9.44 32.05 -6.54
C ILE A 477 9.93 32.61 -5.22
N GLU A 478 11.14 32.18 -4.79
CA GLU A 478 11.92 32.83 -3.75
C GLU A 478 13.00 33.67 -4.41
N ASN A 479 12.84 35.01 -4.35
CA ASN A 479 13.62 35.96 -5.16
C ASN A 479 14.71 36.66 -4.37
N HIS A 480 15.98 36.33 -4.66
CA HIS A 480 17.16 36.98 -4.12
C HIS A 480 17.98 37.74 -5.20
N CYS A 481 17.42 37.93 -6.40
CA CYS A 481 18.07 38.57 -7.50
C CYS A 481 18.05 40.08 -7.40
N ASN A 482 19.04 40.77 -8.00
CA ASN A 482 19.02 42.21 -8.24
C ASN A 482 17.99 42.54 -9.34
N ILE A 483 17.65 43.86 -9.48
CA ILE A 483 16.61 44.32 -10.40
C ILE A 483 16.82 43.85 -11.85
N LYS A 484 18.06 43.88 -12.36
CA LYS A 484 18.33 43.48 -13.76
C LYS A 484 18.05 42.00 -13.97
N GLN A 485 18.44 41.14 -13.03
CA GLN A 485 18.20 39.70 -13.15
C GLN A 485 16.72 39.38 -12.91
N GLN A 486 15.99 40.14 -12.07
CA GLN A 486 14.53 40.00 -11.97
C GLN A 486 13.85 40.33 -13.30
N GLN A 487 14.32 41.38 -14.02
CA GLN A 487 13.84 41.73 -15.37
C GLN A 487 14.15 40.59 -16.36
N ALA A 488 15.32 39.94 -16.26
CA ALA A 488 15.66 38.77 -17.06
C ALA A 488 14.73 37.60 -16.75
N MET A 489 14.44 37.33 -15.46
CA MET A 489 13.47 36.30 -15.06
C MET A 489 12.09 36.51 -15.70
N ALA A 490 11.58 37.75 -15.60
CA ALA A 490 10.29 38.10 -16.19
C ALA A 490 10.30 37.93 -17.71
N ALA A 491 11.39 38.37 -18.39
CA ALA A 491 11.53 38.22 -19.82
C ALA A 491 11.58 36.74 -20.28
N TYR A 492 12.30 35.87 -19.55
CA TYR A 492 12.33 34.43 -19.84
C TYR A 492 10.94 33.80 -19.65
N MET A 493 10.26 34.06 -18.54
CA MET A 493 8.91 33.53 -18.31
C MET A 493 7.93 33.96 -19.38
N THR A 494 7.92 35.28 -19.74
CA THR A 494 7.03 35.81 -20.76
C THR A 494 7.30 35.27 -22.14
N SER A 495 8.58 35.19 -22.54
CA SER A 495 8.96 34.74 -23.90
C SER A 495 8.82 33.22 -24.09
N ILE A 496 9.12 32.41 -23.05
CA ILE A 496 9.13 30.94 -23.15
C ILE A 496 7.72 30.37 -22.92
N PHE A 497 6.99 30.84 -21.91
CA PHE A 497 5.66 30.35 -21.64
C PHE A 497 4.60 30.89 -22.59
N GLY A 498 4.77 32.13 -23.09
CA GLY A 498 3.80 32.77 -23.98
C GLY A 498 2.38 32.76 -23.39
N ASP A 499 1.42 32.19 -24.14
CA ASP A 499 0.01 32.10 -23.73
C ASP A 499 -0.25 31.19 -22.53
N LYS A 500 0.70 30.33 -22.18
CA LYS A 500 0.59 29.53 -20.95
C LYS A 500 0.75 30.36 -19.68
N LEU A 501 1.48 31.49 -19.74
CA LEU A 501 1.66 32.37 -18.58
C LEU A 501 0.37 33.14 -18.30
N CYS A 502 -0.12 33.01 -17.06
CA CYS A 502 -1.28 33.79 -16.62
C CYS A 502 -0.89 35.23 -16.38
N GLN A 503 -1.23 36.11 -17.34
CA GLN A 503 -0.95 37.55 -17.30
C GLN A 503 -2.21 38.38 -17.00
N GLU A 504 -3.36 37.73 -16.84
CA GLU A 504 -4.60 38.40 -16.53
C GLU A 504 -4.51 39.08 -15.16
N CYS A 505 -4.69 40.38 -15.14
CA CYS A 505 -4.78 41.13 -13.89
C CYS A 505 -6.10 40.80 -13.21
N VAL A 506 -6.05 40.57 -11.92
CA VAL A 506 -7.25 40.39 -11.09
C VAL A 506 -8.03 41.71 -11.13
N GLY A 507 -9.23 41.68 -11.70
CA GLY A 507 -10.13 42.82 -11.75
C GLY A 507 -10.74 43.12 -10.39
N GLU A 508 -11.00 44.38 -10.08
CA GLU A 508 -11.68 44.77 -8.82
C GLU A 508 -13.12 44.23 -8.73
N ASN A 509 -13.67 43.73 -9.86
CA ASN A 509 -15.03 43.22 -9.99
C ASN A 509 -15.10 41.68 -10.18
N GLU A 510 -14.03 40.94 -9.95
CA GLU A 510 -14.09 39.48 -10.01
C GLU A 510 -14.79 38.90 -8.78
N ASP A 511 -15.80 38.05 -9.00
CA ASP A 511 -16.65 37.44 -7.96
C ASP A 511 -15.94 36.32 -7.19
N GLY A 512 -14.61 36.33 -7.05
CA GLY A 512 -13.86 35.37 -6.22
C GLY A 512 -12.68 34.68 -6.92
N PRO A 513 -12.03 33.71 -6.26
CA PRO A 513 -10.88 33.03 -6.83
C PRO A 513 -11.26 32.11 -8.00
N PRO A 514 -10.39 32.02 -9.04
CA PRO A 514 -10.62 31.18 -10.19
C PRO A 514 -10.65 29.70 -9.80
N SER A 515 -11.23 28.89 -10.68
CA SER A 515 -11.23 27.43 -10.54
C SER A 515 -10.03 26.79 -11.26
N PRO A 516 -9.64 25.55 -10.92
CA PRO A 516 -8.68 24.80 -11.72
C PRO A 516 -9.12 24.66 -13.18
N GLU A 517 -10.42 24.48 -13.44
CA GLU A 517 -10.97 24.36 -14.79
C GLU A 517 -10.79 25.64 -15.62
N SER A 518 -11.05 26.81 -15.03
CA SER A 518 -10.88 28.10 -15.72
C SER A 518 -9.40 28.43 -16.01
N LEU A 519 -8.48 27.82 -15.28
CA LEU A 519 -7.03 28.00 -15.40
C LEU A 519 -6.31 26.85 -16.13
N LYS A 520 -7.03 26.00 -16.85
CA LYS A 520 -6.40 24.96 -17.65
C LYS A 520 -5.34 25.50 -18.59
N GLY A 521 -4.20 24.82 -18.65
CA GLY A 521 -3.06 25.22 -19.49
C GLY A 521 -2.34 26.48 -19.02
N LYS A 522 -2.65 27.01 -17.82
CA LYS A 522 -2.03 28.22 -17.28
C LYS A 522 -0.95 27.93 -16.25
N ILE A 523 0.08 28.76 -16.27
CA ILE A 523 1.16 28.81 -15.30
C ILE A 523 1.00 30.11 -14.48
N LEU A 524 0.86 29.94 -13.17
CA LEU A 524 0.71 31.02 -12.20
C LEU A 524 2.05 31.29 -11.51
N VAL A 525 2.31 32.56 -11.21
CA VAL A 525 3.49 32.97 -10.44
C VAL A 525 3.06 33.37 -9.02
N LYS A 526 3.64 32.69 -8.01
CA LYS A 526 3.53 33.09 -6.60
C LYS A 526 4.74 33.93 -6.23
N GLY A 527 4.52 35.10 -5.70
CA GLY A 527 5.60 35.99 -5.26
C GLY A 527 5.07 37.26 -4.59
N LYS A 528 5.96 38.19 -4.33
CA LYS A 528 5.60 39.52 -3.83
C LYS A 528 5.06 40.39 -4.95
N LYS A 529 4.18 41.32 -4.61
CA LYS A 529 3.60 42.30 -5.56
C LYS A 529 3.81 43.73 -5.06
N LEU A 530 4.18 44.61 -5.97
CA LEU A 530 4.27 46.06 -5.71
C LEU A 530 2.88 46.65 -5.54
N PRO A 531 2.74 47.71 -4.72
CA PRO A 531 1.51 48.48 -4.68
C PRO A 531 1.15 49.06 -6.06
N PRO A 532 -0.14 49.26 -6.37
CA PRO A 532 -0.58 49.86 -7.62
C PRO A 532 0.15 51.15 -7.92
N ASN A 533 0.53 51.40 -9.18
CA ASN A 533 1.25 52.60 -9.70
C ASN A 533 2.69 52.79 -9.19
N SER A 534 3.32 51.79 -8.58
CA SER A 534 4.75 51.80 -8.26
C SER A 534 5.58 51.39 -9.49
N VAL A 535 6.67 52.10 -9.75
CA VAL A 535 7.59 51.79 -10.86
C VAL A 535 8.64 50.77 -10.43
N ASP A 536 9.25 50.98 -9.27
CA ASP A 536 10.09 50.03 -8.53
C ASP A 536 9.91 50.34 -7.04
N GLY A 537 9.91 49.34 -6.20
CA GLY A 537 9.64 49.55 -4.80
C GLY A 537 10.38 48.56 -3.91
N TYR A 538 10.35 48.85 -2.63
CA TYR A 538 10.84 47.93 -1.62
C TYR A 538 9.68 47.10 -1.11
N VAL A 539 9.86 45.77 -1.13
CA VAL A 539 8.99 44.81 -0.46
C VAL A 539 9.70 44.23 0.77
N THR A 540 8.95 43.70 1.69
CA THR A 540 9.51 43.10 2.90
C THR A 540 9.69 41.61 2.73
N ASP A 541 10.86 41.07 3.15
CA ASP A 541 11.20 39.65 3.12
C ASP A 541 10.54 38.82 4.25
N GLU A 542 9.56 39.35 4.95
CA GLU A 542 9.02 38.81 6.18
C GLU A 542 8.07 37.62 6.03
N ASP A 543 8.11 36.87 4.92
CA ASP A 543 7.29 35.65 4.78
C ASP A 543 7.93 34.40 5.41
N GLU A 544 9.21 34.43 5.58
CA GLU A 544 9.89 33.34 6.23
C GLU A 544 9.83 33.55 7.74
N GLY A 545 9.05 32.71 8.42
CA GLY A 545 9.09 32.56 9.86
C GLY A 545 10.45 32.07 10.32
N ALA A 546 11.47 32.89 10.19
CA ALA A 546 12.71 32.74 10.92
C ALA A 546 12.43 33.00 12.41
N GLU A 547 11.84 32.00 13.08
CA GLU A 547 12.02 31.87 14.52
C GLU A 547 13.51 31.61 14.77
N SER A 548 14.30 32.69 14.75
CA SER A 548 15.55 32.65 15.50
C SER A 548 15.18 32.38 16.95
N ASP A 549 15.53 31.21 17.47
CA ASP A 549 15.59 30.89 18.90
C ASP A 549 16.42 31.95 19.62
N LYS A 550 15.85 33.10 19.83
CA LYS A 550 16.41 34.12 20.72
C LYS A 550 15.76 33.90 22.08
N LYS A 551 16.47 33.21 22.94
CA LYS A 551 16.34 33.28 24.38
C LYS A 551 15.88 34.70 24.77
N LYS A 552 14.75 34.76 25.49
CA LYS A 552 14.27 35.97 26.15
C LYS A 552 15.39 36.62 26.94
N ASN A 553 16.02 37.64 26.40
CA ASN A 553 16.69 38.65 27.19
C ASN A 553 16.12 40.01 26.73
N ASN A 554 15.35 40.60 27.64
CA ASN A 554 14.79 41.93 27.52
C ASN A 554 15.84 42.94 27.02
N LYS A 555 15.61 43.44 25.83
CA LYS A 555 15.84 44.87 25.49
C LYS A 555 15.32 45.06 24.06
N SER A 556 14.27 45.88 23.96
CA SER A 556 13.75 46.48 22.74
C SER A 556 14.89 47.11 21.93
N LYS A 557 15.22 46.50 20.78
CA LYS A 557 15.85 47.21 19.66
C LYS A 557 15.11 46.75 18.41
N ASP A 558 14.44 47.73 17.75
CA ASP A 558 13.91 47.60 16.41
C ASP A 558 15.02 47.07 15.50
N HIS A 559 14.92 45.81 15.09
CA HIS A 559 15.76 45.34 13.99
C HIS A 559 15.11 45.86 12.70
N PRO A 560 15.84 46.55 11.84
CA PRO A 560 15.30 46.99 10.56
C PRO A 560 14.87 45.76 9.75
N VAL A 561 13.60 45.76 9.37
CA VAL A 561 13.04 44.80 8.44
C VAL A 561 13.87 44.86 7.16
N LYS A 562 14.43 43.72 6.74
CA LYS A 562 15.14 43.64 5.45
C LYS A 562 14.17 43.98 4.33
N LYS A 563 14.43 45.04 3.60
CA LYS A 563 13.66 45.46 2.44
C LYS A 563 14.42 45.05 1.19
N HIS A 564 13.75 44.33 0.32
CA HIS A 564 14.27 43.92 -0.98
C HIS A 564 13.65 44.77 -2.08
N LYS A 565 14.42 45.12 -3.11
CA LYS A 565 13.88 45.81 -4.28
C LYS A 565 13.21 44.83 -5.21
N LEU A 566 12.00 45.12 -5.66
CA LEU A 566 11.24 44.32 -6.61
C LEU A 566 11.09 45.05 -7.93
N ALA A 567 11.44 44.41 -9.05
CA ALA A 567 11.22 44.91 -10.39
C ALA A 567 9.74 44.87 -10.75
N LYS A 568 9.29 45.92 -11.45
CA LYS A 568 7.88 46.00 -11.86
C LYS A 568 7.50 44.87 -12.79
N GLU A 569 8.36 44.50 -13.74
CA GLU A 569 8.13 43.44 -14.70
C GLU A 569 7.89 42.09 -14.03
N LEU A 570 8.64 41.74 -12.97
CA LEU A 570 8.42 40.53 -12.20
C LEU A 570 7.15 40.61 -11.33
N SER A 571 6.91 41.75 -10.70
CA SER A 571 5.71 42.05 -9.91
C SER A 571 4.41 41.92 -10.73
N ASP A 572 4.42 42.36 -11.99
CA ASP A 572 3.23 42.33 -12.86
C ASP A 572 2.81 40.88 -13.24
N LEU A 573 3.71 39.89 -13.15
CA LEU A 573 3.41 38.49 -13.39
C LEU A 573 2.72 37.80 -12.20
N VAL A 574 2.71 38.44 -11.03
CA VAL A 574 2.08 37.86 -9.82
C VAL A 574 0.62 38.35 -9.74
N ASN A 575 -0.34 37.44 -9.90
CA ASN A 575 -1.76 37.78 -9.98
C ASN A 575 -2.61 37.05 -8.92
N TYR A 576 -2.88 35.76 -9.07
CA TYR A 576 -3.76 35.00 -8.17
C TYR A 576 -3.05 34.39 -6.94
N CYS A 577 -1.73 34.57 -6.80
CA CYS A 577 -0.92 33.99 -5.72
C CYS A 577 0.02 35.06 -5.11
N VAL A 578 -0.54 36.18 -4.69
CA VAL A 578 0.21 37.29 -4.06
C VAL A 578 0.60 36.89 -2.64
N SER A 579 1.91 36.79 -2.39
CA SER A 579 2.44 36.42 -1.08
C SER A 579 2.29 37.54 -0.06
N THR A 580 1.53 37.29 1.01
CA THR A 580 1.28 38.25 2.11
C THR A 580 1.65 37.63 3.46
N ARG A 581 1.95 38.52 4.42
CA ARG A 581 2.30 38.06 5.79
C ARG A 581 1.04 37.73 6.58
N PHE A 582 1.00 36.53 7.14
CA PHE A 582 -0.01 36.17 8.14
C PHE A 582 0.23 36.92 9.45
N GLN A 583 -0.81 37.55 9.98
CA GLN A 583 -0.79 38.23 11.29
C GLN A 583 -1.61 37.44 12.31
N ASP A 584 -2.89 37.31 12.07
CA ASP A 584 -3.82 36.45 12.78
C ASP A 584 -5.06 36.17 11.89
N PHE A 585 -5.91 35.25 12.32
CA PHE A 585 -7.08 34.81 11.55
C PHE A 585 -8.15 35.91 11.43
N GLN A 586 -8.30 36.77 12.42
CA GLN A 586 -9.31 37.84 12.40
C GLN A 586 -8.91 38.94 11.40
N ILE A 587 -7.62 39.31 11.40
CA ILE A 587 -7.08 40.30 10.44
C ILE A 587 -7.17 39.74 9.01
N SER A 588 -6.83 38.46 8.82
CA SER A 588 -6.95 37.80 7.52
C SER A 588 -8.39 37.86 7.00
N GLN A 589 -9.38 37.49 7.81
CA GLN A 589 -10.79 37.55 7.41
C GLN A 589 -11.28 38.90 7.02
N GLN A 590 -10.74 39.96 7.65
CA GLN A 590 -11.16 41.37 7.41
C GLN A 590 -10.45 42.05 6.24
N LYS A 591 -9.17 41.70 6.01
CA LYS A 591 -8.29 42.46 5.13
C LYS A 591 -7.72 41.72 3.95
N GLN A 592 -7.48 40.40 4.10
CA GLN A 592 -6.87 39.61 3.08
C GLN A 592 -7.79 39.44 1.87
N LYS A 593 -7.22 39.61 0.69
CA LYS A 593 -7.93 39.48 -0.57
C LYS A 593 -7.90 38.03 -1.05
N PHE A 594 -8.85 37.59 -1.86
CA PHE A 594 -8.94 36.23 -2.36
C PHE A 594 -7.72 35.80 -3.19
N TYR A 595 -6.99 36.71 -3.79
CA TYR A 595 -5.78 36.47 -4.56
C TYR A 595 -4.50 36.54 -3.70
N GLU A 596 -4.59 36.82 -2.42
CA GLU A 596 -3.48 36.83 -1.47
C GLU A 596 -3.39 35.50 -0.74
N MET A 597 -2.17 35.02 -0.52
CA MET A 597 -1.90 33.76 0.16
C MET A 597 -0.81 33.91 1.21
N CYS A 598 -0.82 33.00 2.18
CA CYS A 598 0.18 32.94 3.24
C CYS A 598 1.05 31.70 3.12
N SER A 599 2.34 31.83 3.45
CA SER A 599 3.25 30.69 3.61
C SER A 599 3.57 30.50 5.10
N PHE A 600 3.63 29.23 5.54
CA PHE A 600 3.91 28.88 6.92
C PHE A 600 5.03 27.84 6.97
N SER A 601 5.96 28.01 7.90
CA SER A 601 6.85 26.90 8.24
C SER A 601 6.06 25.77 8.90
N GLU A 602 6.53 24.54 8.76
CA GLU A 602 6.00 23.35 9.44
C GLU A 602 5.67 23.61 10.92
N SER A 603 6.62 24.20 11.66
CA SER A 603 6.45 24.47 13.09
C SER A 603 5.32 25.45 13.38
N THR A 604 5.19 26.48 12.55
CA THR A 604 4.13 27.49 12.70
C THR A 604 2.77 26.87 12.36
N ALA A 605 2.68 26.14 11.26
CA ALA A 605 1.45 25.48 10.84
C ALA A 605 0.95 24.45 11.87
N ILE A 606 1.85 23.63 12.44
CA ILE A 606 1.51 22.67 13.50
C ILE A 606 1.03 23.39 14.77
N LYS A 607 1.68 24.49 15.16
CA LYS A 607 1.19 25.29 16.30
C LYS A 607 -0.24 25.80 16.06
N LEU A 608 -0.53 26.33 14.87
CA LEU A 608 -1.88 26.78 14.52
C LEU A 608 -2.88 25.64 14.50
N ALA A 609 -2.51 24.49 13.92
CA ALA A 609 -3.34 23.30 13.89
C ALA A 609 -3.69 22.77 15.30
N MET A 610 -2.78 22.94 16.26
CA MET A 610 -3.00 22.53 17.65
C MET A 610 -3.76 23.56 18.48
N SER A 611 -3.46 24.87 18.31
CA SER A 611 -4.01 25.92 19.16
C SER A 611 -5.33 26.49 18.66
N CYS A 612 -5.51 26.57 17.35
CA CYS A 612 -6.65 27.19 16.68
C CYS A 612 -7.10 26.36 15.47
N PRO A 613 -7.41 25.05 15.61
CA PRO A 613 -7.71 24.17 14.49
C PRO A 613 -8.91 24.61 13.67
N GLU A 614 -9.92 25.17 14.31
CA GLU A 614 -11.17 25.62 13.66
C GLU A 614 -10.97 26.87 12.83
N GLU A 615 -10.28 27.85 13.40
CA GLU A 615 -9.95 29.09 12.71
C GLU A 615 -9.01 28.82 11.52
N PHE A 616 -8.11 27.83 11.66
CA PHE A 616 -7.22 27.47 10.58
C PHE A 616 -7.97 26.76 9.44
N VAL A 617 -8.91 25.87 9.75
CA VAL A 617 -9.82 25.29 8.73
C VAL A 617 -10.62 26.41 8.05
N ASN A 618 -11.22 27.31 8.81
CA ASN A 618 -12.05 28.41 8.27
C ASN A 618 -11.23 29.39 7.40
N HIS A 619 -9.97 29.65 7.77
CA HIS A 619 -9.04 30.42 6.93
C HIS A 619 -8.81 29.72 5.59
N ASN A 620 -8.55 28.42 5.63
CA ASN A 620 -8.26 27.61 4.44
C ASN A 620 -9.48 27.32 3.54
N LYS A 621 -10.69 27.64 3.97
CA LYS A 621 -11.87 27.66 3.08
C LYS A 621 -11.80 28.79 2.06
N LYS A 622 -11.20 29.92 2.43
CA LYS A 622 -11.21 31.17 1.64
C LYS A 622 -9.86 31.48 1.00
N PHE A 623 -8.77 31.22 1.72
CA PHE A 623 -7.42 31.66 1.34
C PHE A 623 -6.50 30.48 1.10
N LEU A 624 -5.56 30.63 0.18
CA LEU A 624 -4.53 29.65 -0.07
C LEU A 624 -3.45 29.70 1.03
N SER A 625 -3.04 28.54 1.49
CA SER A 625 -1.93 28.35 2.45
C SER A 625 -0.90 27.39 1.87
N ARG A 626 0.38 27.81 1.90
CA ARG A 626 1.49 26.93 1.56
C ARG A 626 2.31 26.63 2.80
N ILE A 627 2.57 25.34 3.02
CA ILE A 627 3.37 24.85 4.15
C ILE A 627 4.68 24.28 3.61
N TYR A 628 5.79 24.59 4.27
CA TYR A 628 7.12 24.12 3.90
C TYR A 628 7.86 23.52 5.10
N PRO A 629 8.79 22.56 4.87
CA PRO A 629 9.54 21.88 5.94
C PRO A 629 10.34 22.84 6.79
N ASN A 630 10.56 22.48 8.05
CA ASN A 630 11.42 23.23 8.96
C ASN A 630 12.88 23.25 8.43
N GLY A 631 13.57 24.40 8.53
CA GLY A 631 14.97 24.53 8.12
C GLY A 631 15.96 23.62 8.84
N MET A 632 15.56 22.99 9.95
CA MET A 632 16.36 21.95 10.62
C MET A 632 16.36 20.60 9.90
N ARG A 633 15.50 20.40 8.89
CA ARG A 633 15.45 19.19 8.06
C ARG A 633 16.53 19.23 6.97
N VAL A 634 17.78 19.43 7.38
CA VAL A 634 18.91 19.53 6.46
C VAL A 634 19.17 18.27 5.65
N ASP A 635 18.67 17.12 6.11
CA ASP A 635 18.68 15.81 5.45
C ASP A 635 17.55 15.67 4.40
N SER A 636 16.79 16.71 4.13
CA SER A 636 15.59 16.70 3.30
C SER A 636 14.49 15.74 3.78
N SER A 637 14.44 15.38 5.06
CA SER A 637 13.34 14.59 5.63
C SER A 637 12.00 15.32 5.51
N ASN A 638 10.89 14.55 5.48
CA ASN A 638 9.55 15.07 5.34
C ASN A 638 8.78 15.04 6.68
N TYR A 639 7.92 16.03 6.88
CA TYR A 639 6.94 16.07 7.96
C TYR A 639 5.66 15.34 7.57
N ASN A 640 4.79 15.04 8.56
CA ASN A 640 3.50 14.40 8.31
C ASN A 640 2.54 15.35 7.58
N PRO A 641 2.16 15.07 6.32
CA PRO A 641 1.26 15.95 5.58
C PRO A 641 -0.19 15.85 6.07
N GLN A 642 -0.59 14.72 6.68
CA GLN A 642 -1.97 14.47 7.11
C GLN A 642 -2.47 15.51 8.12
N ASP A 643 -1.62 15.90 9.08
CA ASP A 643 -2.00 16.86 10.12
C ASP A 643 -2.42 18.22 9.51
N LEU A 644 -1.84 18.58 8.39
CA LEU A 644 -2.12 19.85 7.70
C LEU A 644 -3.25 19.72 6.66
N TRP A 645 -3.40 18.56 6.05
CA TRP A 645 -4.60 18.27 5.26
C TRP A 645 -5.86 18.27 6.13
N ASN A 646 -5.75 17.77 7.37
CA ASN A 646 -6.85 17.83 8.36
C ASN A 646 -7.28 19.28 8.67
N CYS A 647 -6.38 20.26 8.52
CA CYS A 647 -6.68 21.69 8.64
C CYS A 647 -7.10 22.33 7.30
N GLY A 648 -7.17 21.56 6.22
CA GLY A 648 -7.55 22.07 4.91
C GLY A 648 -6.46 22.89 4.18
N CYS A 649 -5.18 22.80 4.60
CA CYS A 649 -4.07 23.47 3.90
C CYS A 649 -3.95 22.94 2.48
N GLN A 650 -3.89 23.84 1.48
CA GLN A 650 -3.89 23.47 0.08
C GLN A 650 -2.55 22.92 -0.37
N MET A 651 -1.47 23.68 -0.17
CA MET A 651 -0.13 23.41 -0.68
C MET A 651 0.78 22.93 0.47
N VAL A 652 0.70 21.64 0.80
CA VAL A 652 1.56 21.00 1.80
C VAL A 652 2.80 20.49 1.08
N ALA A 653 3.85 21.32 1.01
CA ALA A 653 5.02 21.06 0.20
C ALA A 653 5.97 20.06 0.88
N LEU A 654 6.35 19.00 0.17
CA LEU A 654 7.29 17.98 0.60
C LEU A 654 8.56 17.93 -0.26
N ASN A 655 9.60 17.35 0.29
CA ASN A 655 10.86 17.03 -0.41
C ASN A 655 10.66 15.78 -1.28
N TYR A 656 10.40 15.94 -2.56
CA TYR A 656 10.09 14.85 -3.50
C TYR A 656 11.25 13.88 -3.75
N GLN A 657 12.48 14.30 -3.44
CA GLN A 657 13.69 13.47 -3.50
C GLN A 657 13.80 12.45 -2.37
N THR A 658 13.02 12.61 -1.28
CA THR A 658 13.11 11.77 -0.09
C THR A 658 11.94 10.80 -0.01
N HIS A 659 12.25 9.52 -0.03
CA HIS A 659 11.29 8.43 0.09
C HIS A 659 10.93 8.14 1.56
N GLY A 660 9.94 7.26 1.75
CA GLY A 660 9.49 6.78 3.06
C GLY A 660 8.04 7.15 3.35
N LEU A 661 7.59 6.83 4.57
CA LEU A 661 6.19 6.90 4.98
C LEU A 661 5.47 8.18 4.55
N MET A 662 6.07 9.36 4.76
CA MET A 662 5.41 10.63 4.46
C MET A 662 5.17 10.81 2.96
N MET A 663 6.12 10.36 2.13
CA MET A 663 5.97 10.37 0.67
C MET A 663 5.04 9.26 0.18
N ASP A 664 4.98 8.11 0.87
CA ASP A 664 3.99 7.04 0.59
C ASP A 664 2.57 7.56 0.79
N LEU A 665 2.31 8.26 1.92
CA LEU A 665 1.02 8.92 2.19
C LEU A 665 0.70 9.95 1.12
N TYR A 666 1.69 10.76 0.74
CA TYR A 666 1.54 11.82 -0.26
C TYR A 666 1.18 11.26 -1.64
N ASN A 667 1.92 10.27 -2.10
CA ASN A 667 1.66 9.61 -3.38
C ASN A 667 0.29 8.91 -3.38
N GLY A 668 -0.06 8.22 -2.28
CA GLY A 668 -1.37 7.59 -2.12
C GLY A 668 -2.50 8.61 -2.17
N PHE A 669 -2.34 9.75 -1.49
CA PHE A 669 -3.35 10.80 -1.43
C PHE A 669 -3.63 11.42 -2.81
N PHE A 670 -2.60 11.75 -3.59
CA PHE A 670 -2.73 12.38 -4.90
C PHE A 670 -2.89 11.41 -6.08
N ARG A 671 -2.95 10.09 -5.84
CA ARG A 671 -3.20 9.10 -6.89
C ARG A 671 -4.60 9.20 -7.50
N ARG A 672 -5.60 9.62 -6.71
CA ARG A 672 -7.01 9.78 -7.16
C ARG A 672 -7.18 10.96 -8.13
N ASN A 673 -8.37 11.02 -8.77
CA ASN A 673 -8.75 12.06 -9.71
C ASN A 673 -7.74 12.22 -10.87
N ALA A 674 -7.38 11.10 -11.51
CA ALA A 674 -6.41 11.00 -12.62
C ALA A 674 -4.99 11.49 -12.28
N MET A 675 -4.60 11.48 -11.01
CA MET A 675 -3.29 12.00 -10.56
C MET A 675 -3.05 13.45 -11.04
N CYS A 676 -4.14 14.22 -11.19
CA CYS A 676 -4.07 15.57 -11.76
C CYS A 676 -3.43 16.61 -10.83
N GLY A 677 -3.15 16.23 -9.58
CA GLY A 677 -2.52 17.10 -8.58
C GLY A 677 -3.46 18.06 -7.86
N TYR A 678 -4.77 17.99 -8.15
CA TYR A 678 -5.83 18.73 -7.47
C TYR A 678 -6.86 17.74 -6.91
N ILE A 679 -7.06 17.77 -5.60
CA ILE A 679 -8.04 16.91 -4.92
C ILE A 679 -9.04 17.81 -4.21
N LEU A 680 -10.33 17.66 -4.56
CA LEU A 680 -11.41 18.43 -3.95
C LEU A 680 -11.50 18.10 -2.45
N LYS A 681 -11.50 19.12 -1.61
CA LYS A 681 -11.65 18.97 -0.16
C LYS A 681 -13.04 18.43 0.21
N PRO A 682 -13.20 17.75 1.35
CA PRO A 682 -14.50 17.43 1.92
C PRO A 682 -15.42 18.64 2.00
N ALA A 683 -16.73 18.46 1.81
CA ALA A 683 -17.72 19.54 1.88
C ALA A 683 -17.62 20.35 3.19
N ILE A 684 -17.35 19.66 4.30
CA ILE A 684 -17.18 20.29 5.62
C ILE A 684 -15.98 21.27 5.69
N MET A 685 -15.01 21.13 4.79
CA MET A 685 -13.85 22.03 4.68
C MET A 685 -14.00 23.08 3.56
N ARG A 686 -15.13 23.12 2.87
CA ARG A 686 -15.42 24.06 1.79
C ARG A 686 -16.59 24.97 2.12
N GLU A 687 -17.64 24.44 2.72
CA GLU A 687 -18.88 25.16 3.00
C GLU A 687 -18.71 26.11 4.21
N GLU A 688 -19.15 27.35 4.06
CA GLU A 688 -19.01 28.38 5.09
C GLU A 688 -19.78 28.05 6.38
N ILE A 689 -20.94 27.39 6.25
CA ILE A 689 -21.84 27.09 7.37
C ILE A 689 -21.36 25.84 8.16
N ALA A 690 -20.50 25.02 7.55
CA ALA A 690 -20.02 23.81 8.18
C ALA A 690 -19.00 24.13 9.27
N TYR A 691 -19.22 23.57 10.46
CA TYR A 691 -18.29 23.66 11.58
C TYR A 691 -17.46 22.38 11.68
N PHE A 692 -16.16 22.52 11.62
CA PHE A 692 -15.24 21.39 11.71
C PHE A 692 -13.95 21.76 12.45
N SER A 693 -13.53 20.89 13.34
CA SER A 693 -12.24 20.96 14.01
C SER A 693 -11.39 19.77 13.64
N ALA A 694 -10.17 19.99 13.17
CA ALA A 694 -9.23 18.94 12.81
C ALA A 694 -8.92 17.97 13.96
N ASN A 695 -9.10 18.41 15.21
CA ASN A 695 -8.83 17.63 16.43
C ASN A 695 -10.10 16.99 17.02
N THR A 696 -11.20 16.97 16.29
CA THR A 696 -12.45 16.40 16.82
C THR A 696 -12.30 14.89 17.09
N LYS A 697 -12.90 14.47 18.20
CA LYS A 697 -13.07 13.06 18.58
C LYS A 697 -14.52 12.62 18.54
N ASP A 698 -15.40 13.55 18.25
CA ASP A 698 -16.84 13.32 18.19
C ASP A 698 -17.30 13.02 16.76
N VAL A 699 -18.55 12.58 16.66
CA VAL A 699 -19.21 12.39 15.37
C VAL A 699 -19.31 13.73 14.64
N ILE A 700 -18.79 13.76 13.41
CA ILE A 700 -18.80 14.96 12.57
C ILE A 700 -20.23 15.17 12.03
N PRO A 701 -20.86 16.34 12.26
CA PRO A 701 -22.19 16.60 11.73
C PRO A 701 -22.24 16.51 10.20
N GLY A 702 -23.19 15.75 9.67
CA GLY A 702 -23.37 15.57 8.23
C GLY A 702 -22.49 14.48 7.61
N VAL A 703 -21.56 13.90 8.35
CA VAL A 703 -20.73 12.77 7.90
C VAL A 703 -21.20 11.48 8.56
N SER A 704 -21.40 10.44 7.78
CA SER A 704 -21.75 9.10 8.28
C SER A 704 -20.52 8.26 8.46
N PRO A 705 -20.12 7.89 9.69
CA PRO A 705 -18.99 6.99 9.90
C PRO A 705 -19.20 5.64 9.22
N GLN A 706 -18.11 5.12 8.66
CA GLN A 706 -18.09 3.80 8.03
C GLN A 706 -17.22 2.84 8.83
N ILE A 707 -17.44 1.55 8.65
CA ILE A 707 -16.63 0.50 9.27
C ILE A 707 -15.95 -0.26 8.14
N LEU A 708 -14.63 -0.24 8.16
CA LEU A 708 -13.76 -0.97 7.25
C LEU A 708 -13.41 -2.31 7.89
N HIS A 709 -13.78 -3.40 7.22
CA HIS A 709 -13.37 -4.75 7.57
C HIS A 709 -12.31 -5.21 6.56
N ILE A 710 -11.16 -5.62 7.05
CA ILE A 710 -10.07 -6.15 6.22
C ILE A 710 -9.72 -7.53 6.74
N LYS A 711 -9.71 -8.52 5.86
CA LYS A 711 -9.12 -9.82 6.10
C LYS A 711 -7.84 -9.94 5.29
N VAL A 712 -6.69 -10.08 5.95
CA VAL A 712 -5.41 -10.39 5.31
C VAL A 712 -5.31 -11.89 5.15
N ILE A 713 -5.33 -12.38 3.92
CA ILE A 713 -5.43 -13.82 3.62
C ILE A 713 -4.03 -14.40 3.44
N SER A 714 -3.29 -13.93 2.43
CA SER A 714 -1.96 -14.47 2.10
C SER A 714 -1.07 -13.43 1.43
N GLY A 715 0.22 -13.71 1.38
CA GLY A 715 1.20 -12.97 0.61
C GLY A 715 1.82 -13.82 -0.48
N GLN A 716 2.42 -13.18 -1.49
CA GLN A 716 3.09 -13.86 -2.58
C GLN A 716 4.41 -13.16 -2.90
N HIS A 717 5.48 -13.96 -3.02
CA HIS A 717 6.79 -13.55 -3.52
C HIS A 717 7.40 -12.34 -2.78
N PHE A 718 7.34 -12.32 -1.48
CA PHE A 718 8.00 -11.31 -0.68
C PHE A 718 9.50 -11.42 -0.82
N PRO A 719 10.18 -10.39 -1.37
CA PRO A 719 11.61 -10.42 -1.54
C PRO A 719 12.32 -10.32 -0.18
N LYS A 720 13.50 -10.90 -0.11
CA LYS A 720 14.39 -10.66 1.03
C LYS A 720 14.81 -9.19 1.06
N PRO A 721 14.72 -8.50 2.21
CA PRO A 721 15.20 -7.14 2.33
C PRO A 721 16.67 -6.98 1.95
N LYS A 722 17.03 -5.86 1.32
CA LYS A 722 18.41 -5.56 0.94
C LYS A 722 19.21 -5.18 2.19
N GLY A 723 20.11 -6.02 2.62
CA GLY A 723 20.95 -5.75 3.79
C GLY A 723 20.97 -6.86 4.81
N SER A 724 20.02 -7.77 4.80
CA SER A 724 20.00 -8.95 5.66
C SER A 724 21.24 -9.81 5.40
N GLY A 725 22.17 -9.78 6.40
CA GLY A 725 23.55 -10.20 6.22
C GLY A 725 23.82 -11.71 6.26
N SER A 726 22.82 -12.55 6.49
CA SER A 726 23.04 -13.99 6.60
C SER A 726 22.67 -14.73 5.33
N ARG A 727 23.64 -15.40 4.72
CA ARG A 727 23.39 -16.41 3.67
C ARG A 727 22.53 -17.52 4.26
N GLY A 728 21.28 -17.64 3.77
CA GLY A 728 20.36 -18.71 4.17
C GLY A 728 19.25 -18.31 5.14
N ASP A 729 19.17 -17.06 5.50
CA ASP A 729 18.05 -16.51 6.25
C ASP A 729 16.81 -16.41 5.36
N VAL A 730 15.67 -16.82 5.88
CA VAL A 730 14.38 -16.81 5.19
C VAL A 730 13.49 -15.78 5.86
N THR A 731 12.81 -14.98 5.07
CA THR A 731 11.92 -13.91 5.52
C THR A 731 10.84 -14.40 6.48
N ASP A 732 10.66 -13.72 7.60
CA ASP A 732 9.63 -13.93 8.62
C ASP A 732 8.55 -12.83 8.53
N PRO A 733 7.69 -12.82 7.47
CA PRO A 733 6.86 -11.66 7.17
C PRO A 733 5.68 -11.50 8.13
N TYR A 734 5.32 -10.25 8.38
CA TYR A 734 4.04 -9.84 8.91
C TYR A 734 3.50 -8.60 8.18
N VAL A 735 2.22 -8.35 8.30
CA VAL A 735 1.54 -7.22 7.65
C VAL A 735 1.02 -6.26 8.70
N THR A 736 1.34 -4.97 8.57
CA THR A 736 0.69 -3.88 9.30
C THR A 736 -0.38 -3.23 8.43
N ILE A 737 -1.51 -2.91 9.03
CA ILE A 737 -2.56 -2.08 8.44
C ILE A 737 -2.62 -0.80 9.26
N GLU A 738 -2.33 0.31 8.62
CA GLU A 738 -2.27 1.63 9.24
C GLU A 738 -3.35 2.52 8.63
N ILE A 739 -4.11 3.18 9.48
CA ILE A 739 -5.11 4.18 9.07
C ILE A 739 -4.58 5.57 9.42
N PHE A 740 -4.48 6.44 8.43
CA PHE A 740 -4.15 7.84 8.57
C PHE A 740 -5.38 8.68 8.21
N GLY A 741 -5.65 9.71 8.98
CA GLY A 741 -6.82 10.56 8.81
C GLY A 741 -6.88 11.62 9.91
N ILE A 742 -8.07 12.03 10.29
CA ILE A 742 -8.24 12.82 11.51
C ILE A 742 -7.81 11.99 12.73
N PRO A 743 -7.44 12.61 13.86
CA PRO A 743 -6.97 11.87 15.05
C PRO A 743 -7.91 10.77 15.57
N ALA A 744 -9.22 10.89 15.27
CA ALA A 744 -10.22 9.88 15.62
C ALA A 744 -10.15 8.62 14.74
N ASP A 745 -9.56 8.71 13.56
CA ASP A 745 -9.47 7.62 12.57
C ASP A 745 -8.13 6.88 12.62
N CYS A 746 -7.10 7.52 13.20
CA CYS A 746 -5.77 6.93 13.25
C CYS A 746 -5.75 5.62 14.05
N ALA A 747 -5.34 4.55 13.38
CA ALA A 747 -5.26 3.20 13.95
C ALA A 747 -4.12 2.41 13.30
N GLU A 748 -3.61 1.42 14.01
CA GLU A 748 -2.61 0.48 13.53
C GLU A 748 -2.89 -0.91 14.10
N GLU A 749 -2.97 -1.88 13.24
CA GLU A 749 -3.09 -3.30 13.60
C GLU A 749 -2.08 -4.12 12.79
N ARG A 750 -1.66 -5.27 13.32
CA ARG A 750 -0.70 -6.15 12.63
C ARG A 750 -1.13 -7.60 12.72
N THR A 751 -0.77 -8.37 11.69
CA THR A 751 -0.89 -9.83 11.70
C THR A 751 0.17 -10.46 12.61
N LYS A 752 0.00 -11.73 12.89
CA LYS A 752 1.08 -12.56 13.43
C LYS A 752 2.16 -12.75 12.36
N THR A 753 3.38 -12.93 12.84
CA THR A 753 4.51 -13.27 11.99
C THR A 753 4.38 -14.70 11.49
N VAL A 754 4.60 -14.91 10.18
CA VAL A 754 4.67 -16.24 9.57
C VAL A 754 6.15 -16.62 9.40
N PRO A 755 6.69 -17.51 10.24
CA PRO A 755 8.13 -17.75 10.23
C PRO A 755 8.56 -18.53 8.99
N HIS A 756 9.71 -18.15 8.45
CA HIS A 756 10.43 -18.83 7.36
C HIS A 756 9.62 -19.06 6.08
N ASN A 757 8.71 -18.14 5.77
CA ASN A 757 7.93 -18.22 4.55
C ASN A 757 7.72 -16.85 3.90
N GLY A 758 8.68 -16.39 3.11
CA GLY A 758 8.52 -15.20 2.26
C GLY A 758 7.86 -15.50 0.90
N TYR A 759 7.72 -16.78 0.53
CA TYR A 759 7.21 -17.14 -0.80
C TYR A 759 5.68 -17.11 -0.89
N SER A 760 5.00 -17.75 0.06
CA SER A 760 3.53 -17.81 0.11
C SER A 760 3.01 -17.87 1.55
N PRO A 761 3.27 -16.83 2.38
CA PRO A 761 2.79 -16.82 3.75
C PRO A 761 1.27 -16.74 3.81
N ILE A 762 0.67 -17.51 4.71
CA ILE A 762 -0.77 -17.49 5.01
C ILE A 762 -0.95 -16.78 6.37
N PHE A 763 -1.69 -15.70 6.39
CA PHE A 763 -1.99 -14.91 7.60
C PHE A 763 -3.38 -15.23 8.15
N ASP A 764 -4.41 -15.18 7.30
CA ASP A 764 -5.82 -15.48 7.59
C ASP A 764 -6.36 -14.75 8.83
N GLU A 765 -6.04 -13.46 8.97
CA GLU A 765 -6.45 -12.62 10.10
C GLU A 765 -7.34 -11.47 9.67
N SER A 766 -8.35 -11.14 10.50
CA SER A 766 -9.37 -10.12 10.23
C SER A 766 -9.25 -8.94 11.19
N PHE A 767 -9.44 -7.74 10.66
CA PHE A 767 -9.34 -6.47 11.37
C PHE A 767 -10.55 -5.59 11.09
N GLU A 768 -10.90 -4.71 12.03
CA GLU A 768 -12.03 -3.79 11.91
C GLU A 768 -11.61 -2.38 12.33
N PHE A 769 -11.87 -1.40 11.48
CA PHE A 769 -11.54 0.01 11.70
C PHE A 769 -12.78 0.87 11.55
N GLN A 770 -13.02 1.80 12.49
CA GLN A 770 -14.05 2.82 12.33
C GLN A 770 -13.45 4.05 11.67
N ILE A 771 -14.00 4.49 10.54
CA ILE A 771 -13.58 5.67 9.78
C ILE A 771 -14.65 6.75 9.92
N ASN A 772 -14.29 7.87 10.56
CA ASN A 772 -15.22 8.96 10.86
C ASN A 772 -15.23 10.02 9.76
N LEU A 773 -14.13 10.20 9.02
CA LEU A 773 -14.04 11.10 7.88
C LEU A 773 -13.44 10.37 6.67
N PRO A 774 -14.28 9.60 5.93
CA PRO A 774 -13.85 8.77 4.80
C PRO A 774 -13.03 9.50 3.74
N GLU A 775 -13.41 10.73 3.41
CA GLU A 775 -12.80 11.55 2.35
C GLU A 775 -11.32 11.91 2.60
N LEU A 776 -10.88 11.94 3.88
CA LEU A 776 -9.49 12.21 4.27
C LEU A 776 -8.71 10.99 4.72
N ALA A 777 -9.38 9.86 4.92
CA ALA A 777 -8.72 8.67 5.42
C ALA A 777 -7.86 8.00 4.35
N LEU A 778 -6.64 7.60 4.73
CA LEU A 778 -5.74 6.77 3.95
C LEU A 778 -5.55 5.44 4.66
N VAL A 779 -5.51 4.38 3.89
CA VAL A 779 -5.19 3.02 4.36
C VAL A 779 -3.84 2.62 3.79
N ARG A 780 -2.90 2.28 4.67
CA ARG A 780 -1.58 1.81 4.26
C ARG A 780 -1.38 0.38 4.72
N PHE A 781 -1.00 -0.47 3.79
CA PHE A 781 -0.52 -1.82 4.04
C PHE A 781 1.00 -1.80 3.98
N ALA A 782 1.67 -2.24 5.03
CA ALA A 782 3.11 -2.41 5.03
C ALA A 782 3.47 -3.84 5.41
N VAL A 783 4.38 -4.43 4.66
CA VAL A 783 4.91 -5.76 4.92
C VAL A 783 6.34 -5.61 5.41
N LEU A 784 6.62 -6.24 6.54
CA LEU A 784 7.92 -6.17 7.21
C LEU A 784 8.42 -7.59 7.51
N ASP A 785 9.71 -7.73 7.60
CA ASP A 785 10.43 -8.91 8.08
C ASP A 785 10.69 -8.77 9.59
N ASP A 786 10.26 -9.73 10.39
CA ASP A 786 10.35 -9.69 11.87
C ASP A 786 11.74 -10.18 12.33
N ASP A 787 12.71 -9.30 12.30
CA ASP A 787 14.09 -9.59 12.64
C ASP A 787 14.44 -9.25 14.10
N TYR A 788 15.36 -10.01 14.67
CA TYR A 788 15.78 -9.84 16.08
C TYR A 788 16.40 -8.44 16.39
N ILE A 789 17.03 -7.79 15.41
CA ILE A 789 17.74 -6.51 15.59
C ILE A 789 16.87 -5.30 15.21
N GLY A 790 15.75 -5.54 14.54
CA GLY A 790 14.81 -4.51 14.07
C GLY A 790 14.14 -4.95 12.78
N ASP A 791 12.85 -4.66 12.67
CA ASP A 791 12.05 -5.12 11.54
C ASP A 791 12.54 -4.46 10.25
N GLU A 792 12.74 -5.25 9.20
CA GLU A 792 13.16 -4.77 7.90
C GLU A 792 11.97 -4.59 6.94
N PHE A 793 12.01 -3.51 6.17
CA PHE A 793 10.92 -3.17 5.25
C PHE A 793 10.99 -4.01 3.97
N ILE A 794 9.87 -4.68 3.63
CA ILE A 794 9.71 -5.46 2.40
C ILE A 794 9.01 -4.62 1.33
N GLY A 795 7.79 -4.14 1.63
CA GLY A 795 7.00 -3.39 0.66
C GLY A 795 5.80 -2.72 1.31
N GLN A 796 5.19 -1.79 0.58
CA GLN A 796 4.01 -1.06 1.05
C GLN A 796 3.03 -0.77 -0.10
N TYR A 797 1.79 -0.42 0.28
CA TYR A 797 0.81 0.16 -0.61
C TYR A 797 -0.09 1.10 0.17
N THR A 798 -0.26 2.32 -0.33
CA THR A 798 -1.10 3.35 0.30
C THR A 798 -2.23 3.75 -0.63
N ILE A 799 -3.46 3.74 -0.11
CA ILE A 799 -4.68 4.00 -0.88
C ILE A 799 -5.63 4.90 -0.08
N PRO A 800 -6.28 5.90 -0.71
CA PRO A 800 -7.39 6.61 -0.09
C PRO A 800 -8.54 5.64 0.19
N PHE A 801 -9.15 5.76 1.36
CA PHE A 801 -10.25 4.89 1.77
C PHE A 801 -11.39 4.87 0.75
N GLU A 802 -11.78 6.03 0.21
CA GLU A 802 -12.86 6.13 -0.78
C GLU A 802 -12.53 5.51 -2.15
N CYS A 803 -11.24 5.27 -2.42
CA CYS A 803 -10.79 4.63 -3.66
C CYS A 803 -10.67 3.11 -3.53
N MET A 804 -11.00 2.54 -2.37
CA MET A 804 -10.90 1.10 -2.14
C MET A 804 -12.11 0.36 -2.71
N GLN A 805 -11.86 -0.62 -3.54
CA GLN A 805 -12.85 -1.58 -4.01
C GLN A 805 -13.09 -2.67 -2.95
N THR A 806 -14.34 -3.06 -2.75
CA THR A 806 -14.73 -4.17 -1.86
C THR A 806 -14.52 -5.53 -2.53
N GLY A 807 -14.53 -6.61 -1.73
CA GLY A 807 -14.37 -7.99 -2.18
C GLY A 807 -12.94 -8.52 -2.07
N TYR A 808 -12.65 -9.61 -2.78
CA TYR A 808 -11.32 -10.22 -2.83
C TYR A 808 -10.42 -9.45 -3.78
N ARG A 809 -9.27 -8.97 -3.27
CA ARG A 809 -8.36 -8.09 -4.02
C ARG A 809 -6.91 -8.49 -3.82
N HIS A 810 -6.10 -8.34 -4.86
CA HIS A 810 -4.65 -8.38 -4.75
C HIS A 810 -4.10 -6.96 -4.68
N ILE A 811 -3.21 -6.73 -3.72
CA ILE A 811 -2.45 -5.49 -3.58
C ILE A 811 -1.06 -5.74 -4.16
N ARG A 812 -0.65 -5.00 -5.18
CA ARG A 812 0.71 -5.00 -5.70
C ARG A 812 1.56 -4.10 -4.82
N LEU A 813 2.53 -4.70 -4.13
CA LEU A 813 3.36 -3.95 -3.19
C LEU A 813 4.43 -3.15 -3.92
N CYS A 814 4.66 -1.95 -3.41
CA CYS A 814 5.70 -1.03 -3.88
C CYS A 814 6.90 -1.03 -2.94
N SER A 815 8.07 -0.83 -3.50
CA SER A 815 9.32 -0.62 -2.77
C SER A 815 9.30 0.71 -1.98
N ASN A 816 10.30 0.95 -1.19
CA ASN A 816 10.50 2.24 -0.50
C ASN A 816 10.70 3.42 -1.47
N THR A 817 11.01 3.17 -2.75
CA THR A 817 11.10 4.21 -3.79
C THR A 817 9.77 4.49 -4.48
N GLY A 818 8.72 3.72 -4.12
CA GLY A 818 7.39 3.82 -4.73
C GLY A 818 7.23 3.04 -6.04
N GLU A 819 8.24 2.26 -6.44
CA GLU A 819 8.18 1.38 -7.61
C GLU A 819 7.53 0.05 -7.24
N GLU A 820 6.70 -0.48 -8.13
CA GLU A 820 6.08 -1.79 -7.95
C GLU A 820 7.15 -2.89 -7.89
N ILE A 821 7.04 -3.77 -6.89
CA ILE A 821 7.93 -4.93 -6.76
C ILE A 821 7.34 -6.07 -7.62
N PRO A 822 8.08 -6.57 -8.60
CA PRO A 822 7.55 -7.58 -9.52
C PRO A 822 6.99 -8.82 -8.80
N ASN A 823 5.77 -9.20 -9.12
CA ASN A 823 5.04 -10.36 -8.58
C ASN A 823 4.83 -10.38 -7.06
N CYS A 824 5.19 -9.30 -6.36
CA CYS A 824 5.04 -9.18 -4.91
C CYS A 824 3.64 -8.68 -4.58
N THR A 825 2.77 -9.56 -4.09
CA THR A 825 1.37 -9.23 -3.84
C THR A 825 0.89 -9.65 -2.46
N LEU A 826 -0.11 -8.95 -1.96
CA LEU A 826 -0.87 -9.30 -0.77
C LEU A 826 -2.31 -9.58 -1.18
N PHE A 827 -2.86 -10.73 -0.81
CA PHE A 827 -4.25 -11.11 -1.08
C PHE A 827 -5.12 -10.83 0.13
N ILE A 828 -6.14 -10.03 -0.05
CA ILE A 828 -7.03 -9.57 1.01
C ILE A 828 -8.50 -9.68 0.61
N HIS A 829 -9.38 -9.58 1.61
CA HIS A 829 -10.79 -9.32 1.43
C HIS A 829 -11.18 -8.02 2.12
N VAL A 830 -11.91 -7.16 1.43
CA VAL A 830 -12.36 -5.85 1.91
C VAL A 830 -13.88 -5.81 1.97
N ALA A 831 -14.44 -5.41 3.11
CA ALA A 831 -15.84 -5.08 3.22
C ALA A 831 -16.03 -3.74 3.94
N ILE A 832 -16.94 -2.92 3.45
CA ILE A 832 -17.27 -1.61 4.02
C ILE A 832 -18.74 -1.59 4.40
N THR A 833 -19.04 -1.25 5.65
CA THR A 833 -20.39 -1.20 6.17
C THR A 833 -20.69 0.16 6.78
N ASN A 834 -21.88 0.66 6.55
CA ASN A 834 -22.35 1.89 7.21
C ASN A 834 -22.73 1.59 8.65
N LYS A 835 -22.32 2.43 9.58
CA LYS A 835 -22.77 2.37 10.97
C LYS A 835 -24.23 2.76 11.03
N ARG A 836 -25.15 1.80 10.96
CA ARG A 836 -26.57 2.04 11.21
C ARG A 836 -26.79 2.47 12.67
N GLY A 837 -27.42 3.64 12.85
CA GLY A 837 -27.73 4.36 14.04
C GLY A 837 -27.75 3.63 15.37
N GLY A 838 -27.06 4.18 16.39
CA GLY A 838 -27.44 4.14 17.81
C GLY A 838 -27.31 2.84 18.57
N GLY A 839 -26.84 1.76 18.02
CA GLY A 839 -26.47 0.55 18.76
C GLY A 839 -25.15 0.79 19.50
N LYS A 840 -25.17 0.72 20.83
CA LYS A 840 -23.94 0.69 21.64
C LYS A 840 -23.00 -0.32 21.00
N ALA A 841 -21.81 0.14 20.61
CA ALA A 841 -20.73 -0.75 20.22
C ALA A 841 -20.65 -1.88 21.27
N HIS A 842 -20.86 -3.12 20.83
CA HIS A 842 -20.52 -4.25 21.67
C HIS A 842 -19.02 -4.15 21.90
N LYS A 843 -18.62 -3.64 23.06
CA LYS A 843 -17.26 -3.82 23.56
C LYS A 843 -17.05 -5.32 23.71
N ARG A 844 -16.61 -6.00 22.66
CA ARG A 844 -15.87 -7.23 22.83
C ARG A 844 -14.58 -6.80 23.52
N GLY A 845 -14.53 -7.10 24.82
CA GLY A 845 -13.38 -6.80 25.63
C GLY A 845 -12.17 -7.59 25.15
N MET A 846 -11.40 -6.98 24.30
CA MET A 846 -9.98 -7.17 24.36
C MET A 846 -9.47 -6.06 25.26
N SER A 847 -9.05 -6.43 26.46
CA SER A 847 -8.24 -5.64 27.34
C SER A 847 -7.13 -5.01 26.49
N VAL A 848 -7.15 -3.69 26.40
CA VAL A 848 -6.02 -2.91 25.89
C VAL A 848 -4.86 -3.21 26.84
N LYS A 849 -4.12 -4.27 26.56
CA LYS A 849 -2.79 -4.45 27.13
C LYS A 849 -2.00 -3.26 26.65
N LYS A 850 -1.51 -2.46 27.59
CA LYS A 850 -0.59 -1.35 27.36
C LYS A 850 0.42 -1.80 26.32
N LYS A 851 0.31 -1.23 25.10
CA LYS A 851 1.34 -1.41 24.06
C LYS A 851 2.66 -0.97 24.66
N THR A 852 3.61 -1.83 24.63
CA THR A 852 4.93 -1.60 25.21
C THR A 852 5.72 -0.66 24.30
N LYS A 853 6.62 0.12 24.89
CA LYS A 853 7.56 1.05 24.25
C LYS A 853 8.35 0.49 23.05
N ARG A 854 8.19 -0.79 22.75
CA ARG A 854 8.89 -1.53 21.68
C ARG A 854 8.33 -1.21 20.29
N ASP A 855 7.00 -1.04 20.17
CA ASP A 855 6.34 -0.79 18.87
C ASP A 855 6.67 0.60 18.31
N TYR A 856 7.03 1.54 19.21
CA TYR A 856 7.43 2.89 18.83
C TYR A 856 8.88 3.00 18.31
N THR A 857 9.73 2.02 18.65
CA THR A 857 11.14 2.04 18.24
C THR A 857 11.30 1.61 16.78
N SER A 858 10.39 0.77 16.29
CA SER A 858 10.34 0.33 14.90
C SER A 858 10.02 1.50 13.95
N MET A 859 9.08 2.38 14.31
CA MET A 859 8.77 3.58 13.52
C MET A 859 9.94 4.59 13.48
N LYS A 860 10.76 4.66 14.51
CA LYS A 860 11.97 5.50 14.54
C LYS A 860 13.04 5.08 13.54
N SER A 861 13.17 3.80 13.26
CA SER A 861 14.17 3.27 12.31
C SER A 861 13.85 3.62 10.86
N VAL A 862 12.60 3.99 10.58
CA VAL A 862 12.10 4.38 9.24
C VAL A 862 12.06 5.90 9.02
N GLY A 863 12.73 6.68 9.88
CA GLY A 863 12.91 8.13 9.71
C GLY A 863 11.78 9.02 10.26
N VAL A 864 10.83 8.48 11.02
CA VAL A 864 9.71 9.24 11.58
C VAL A 864 10.07 9.82 12.94
N LYS A 865 10.84 10.90 12.95
CA LYS A 865 11.15 11.63 14.21
C LYS A 865 10.02 12.53 14.71
N SER A 866 9.08 12.95 13.83
CA SER A 866 8.06 13.95 14.15
C SER A 866 6.77 13.40 14.77
N ILE A 867 6.43 12.14 14.56
CA ILE A 867 5.24 11.51 15.19
C ILE A 867 5.39 11.40 16.70
N ASP A 868 6.64 11.27 17.22
CA ASP A 868 6.93 11.14 18.66
C ASP A 868 6.51 12.39 19.49
N GLU A 869 6.45 13.56 18.88
CA GLU A 869 6.04 14.78 19.58
C GLU A 869 4.53 15.00 19.56
N THR A 870 3.87 14.71 18.48
CA THR A 870 2.42 14.89 18.35
C THR A 870 1.64 13.93 19.25
N PHE A 871 2.08 12.66 19.37
CA PHE A 871 1.46 11.67 20.25
C PHE A 871 1.79 11.85 21.75
N LYS A 872 2.94 12.43 22.10
CA LYS A 872 3.26 12.73 23.51
C LYS A 872 2.38 13.79 24.11
N TYR A 873 1.92 14.77 23.32
CA TYR A 873 1.04 15.85 23.82
C TYR A 873 -0.40 15.39 24.03
N HIS A 874 -0.89 14.37 23.35
CA HIS A 874 -2.25 13.86 23.52
C HIS A 874 -2.45 12.96 24.76
N GLN A 875 -1.41 12.52 25.43
CA GLN A 875 -1.51 11.66 26.64
C GLN A 875 -1.53 12.40 27.98
N PHE A 876 -1.28 13.71 28.02
CA PHE A 876 -1.23 14.44 29.29
C PHE A 876 -1.92 15.80 29.17
N GLN A 877 -3.22 15.87 29.42
CA GLN A 877 -3.83 16.89 30.26
C GLN A 877 -5.27 16.49 30.64
N PRO A 878 -5.62 16.33 31.93
CA PRO A 878 -6.99 16.40 32.39
C PRO A 878 -7.38 17.87 32.41
N ILE A 879 -8.41 18.23 31.63
CA ILE A 879 -9.02 19.57 31.68
C ILE A 879 -9.73 19.72 33.02
N LEU A 880 -9.22 20.58 33.84
CA LEU A 880 -9.94 21.14 35.00
C LEU A 880 -11.06 22.06 34.48
N VAL A 881 -12.28 21.55 34.54
CA VAL A 881 -13.48 22.37 34.32
C VAL A 881 -13.66 23.22 35.55
N HIS A 882 -13.33 24.48 35.51
CA HIS A 882 -13.80 25.45 36.48
C HIS A 882 -15.28 25.81 36.17
N ARG A 883 -16.18 25.36 37.04
CA ARG A 883 -17.53 25.92 37.13
C ARG A 883 -17.40 27.38 37.56
N ILE A 884 -17.88 28.30 36.71
CA ILE A 884 -18.25 29.64 37.17
C ILE A 884 -19.77 29.67 37.22
N HIS A 885 -20.29 29.77 38.43
CA HIS A 885 -21.64 30.25 38.73
C HIS A 885 -21.56 31.77 38.88
N GLY A 886 -22.46 32.46 38.19
CA GLY A 886 -22.70 33.89 38.30
C GLY A 886 -23.53 34.36 37.13
#